data_5aaa5bfb57217cbd446b480c5d458f19
#
_entry.id   5aaa5bfb57217cbd446b480c5d458f19
#
_cell.length_a   1.000
_cell.length_b   1.000
_cell.length_c   1.000
_cell.angle_alpha   90.00
_cell.angle_beta   90.00
_cell.angle_gamma   90.00
#
_symmetry.space_group_name_H-M   'P 1'
#
loop_
_entity.id
_entity.type
_entity.pdbx_description
1 polymer ?
#
loop_
_entity_poly.entity_id
_entity_poly.type
_entity_poly.pdbx_seq_one_letter_code
_entity_poly.pdbx_strand_id
1 'polypeptide(L)'
;MAEKDLRENPFRDEIYDYLLAHGYVAGQKADYDYKHALDIGKLFAFLEATQAEELERFKATYGSRYQERYVELLCQKIENRGLLTSLNEWVEDYASGTKFSLAFFKSGLNAMSEGLELYEKNVFSIRKEFSFEDKPEPYRVDLALFLNGIPLVMIELKKQTAGQKAVFEGTKQFQTTRNPGELIFSFNRRTLVYFTLDEFAAFLTTRLDRKETKFLPFNRGSEDEGAGNPVVPGKHSTCYVWEDILQRDMLLRIIREFMFIDDEGAMIFPRFHQLRAVLRCEQDVQKNGVGGRYLIWHSAGSGKTKTIAWLAKRMINHPDINTVIVISDRTVIDGQLGAELMNVDGKKGVAQHIDTTSKDLLKKLNDGGYIIVTTLQKFRPILNEIKRNEERNYAIIIDEAHSSTAGKSMSKASETLTGKSLKESVELDDVYEDLEDGQNQLLRDGAAIRSTKNVSYFAFTATPKKETMELFGTRTEIGKTYFDKYSMRQAIEERFILNPLLCYTSYQDFYRIEKKKEDDTEYDSAKAQAAILNYVTTSDEVIQTKTEIMLSDFIERRQTWLEGRAKAMIITPSRKHAVCYKLAIDEYLKKHGCGFRSCVAFTGTIELDGLKFTEEQMNKDYLEHGVPCDIKSIIHKNDDCRIIIVADKLQTGFDEDALCVMYIDKKLNSSVKAVQTISRLNRTAHNKRTFVMDFVNDPDMIQAFFTQYYGGELYLPTENETDPNILFAKRDHILDYCVVTLLDAQKIYSLISANEESSGELTSLLASISRNYRALEPDRRKAFALELKKFGKLFYYISAVYNVWNPDMEQLAVVFSVLYNVLYEREVTPDIDASELVELVEYSTKLSQEEFTIILSAEDQAFDGISTDVAAADRTMSVIDEIIEKFNLRYAHADEEIGDIITDLSSDKDLQSNVQNSSTSAYEAAVAERLSSRIMDGLFDGTVNGDTEKAEFYTELSENTSALIQIRNSIIRKIKDLLLAS
;
A
#
# COMPACT_ATOMS: atom_id res chain seq x y z
N MET A 1 -26.39 -30.77 -32.53
CA MET A 1 -26.88 -29.69 -31.65
C MET A 1 -27.35 -30.18 -30.28
N ALA A 2 -27.96 -31.37 -30.16
CA ALA A 2 -28.49 -31.83 -28.87
C ALA A 2 -27.43 -32.23 -27.81
N GLU A 3 -26.24 -32.63 -28.21
CA GLU A 3 -25.22 -33.14 -27.27
C GLU A 3 -24.42 -32.03 -26.56
N LYS A 4 -24.41 -30.82 -27.08
CA LYS A 4 -23.72 -29.66 -26.51
C LYS A 4 -24.55 -28.99 -25.39
N ASP A 5 -25.88 -29.00 -25.52
CA ASP A 5 -26.81 -28.45 -24.51
C ASP A 5 -26.87 -29.28 -23.22
N LEU A 6 -26.63 -30.60 -23.34
CA LEU A 6 -26.64 -31.51 -22.19
C LEU A 6 -25.48 -31.31 -21.20
N ARG A 7 -24.39 -30.62 -21.59
CA ARG A 7 -23.17 -30.47 -20.76
C ARG A 7 -23.19 -29.26 -19.83
N GLU A 8 -23.89 -28.18 -20.18
CA GLU A 8 -24.05 -26.99 -19.32
C GLU A 8 -25.29 -27.10 -18.42
N ASN A 9 -26.30 -27.85 -18.82
CA ASN A 9 -27.58 -27.97 -18.14
C ASN A 9 -27.51 -28.42 -16.68
N PRO A 10 -26.69 -29.41 -16.26
CA PRO A 10 -26.64 -29.83 -14.86
C PRO A 10 -26.15 -28.76 -13.93
N PHE A 11 -25.10 -27.98 -14.34
CA PHE A 11 -24.54 -26.89 -13.54
C PHE A 11 -25.55 -25.75 -13.38
N ARG A 12 -26.24 -25.38 -14.45
CA ARG A 12 -27.30 -24.37 -14.41
C ARG A 12 -28.47 -24.80 -13.54
N ASP A 13 -28.92 -26.05 -13.69
CA ASP A 13 -30.07 -26.56 -12.97
C ASP A 13 -29.76 -26.71 -11.47
N GLU A 14 -28.54 -27.04 -11.08
CA GLU A 14 -28.05 -27.02 -9.68
C GLU A 14 -28.23 -25.64 -9.06
N ILE A 15 -27.74 -24.58 -9.71
CA ILE A 15 -27.86 -23.20 -9.21
C ILE A 15 -29.32 -22.77 -9.13
N TYR A 16 -30.09 -23.09 -10.17
CA TYR A 16 -31.49 -22.74 -10.25
C TYR A 16 -32.29 -23.40 -9.14
N ASP A 17 -32.12 -24.72 -8.95
CA ASP A 17 -32.86 -25.51 -7.95
C ASP A 17 -32.45 -25.09 -6.53
N TYR A 18 -31.15 -24.79 -6.32
CA TYR A 18 -30.68 -24.29 -5.06
C TYR A 18 -31.35 -22.97 -4.67
N LEU A 19 -31.38 -21.99 -5.59
CA LEU A 19 -31.98 -20.68 -5.32
C LEU A 19 -33.51 -20.80 -5.11
N LEU A 20 -34.21 -21.69 -5.84
CA LEU A 20 -35.64 -21.98 -5.59
C LEU A 20 -35.84 -22.52 -4.18
N ALA A 21 -34.98 -23.44 -3.72
CA ALA A 21 -35.09 -24.01 -2.37
C ALA A 21 -34.79 -22.95 -1.28
N HIS A 22 -34.13 -21.85 -1.62
CA HIS A 22 -33.70 -20.78 -0.69
C HIS A 22 -34.45 -19.45 -0.90
N GLY A 23 -35.76 -19.54 -1.29
CA GLY A 23 -36.67 -18.40 -1.23
C GLY A 23 -36.80 -17.59 -2.53
N TYR A 24 -36.22 -18.06 -3.62
CA TYR A 24 -36.57 -17.57 -4.95
C TYR A 24 -37.80 -18.26 -5.47
N VAL A 25 -38.54 -17.60 -6.36
CA VAL A 25 -39.67 -18.18 -7.07
C VAL A 25 -39.40 -18.27 -8.57
N ALA A 26 -39.94 -19.25 -9.23
CA ALA A 26 -39.79 -19.37 -10.68
C ALA A 26 -40.53 -18.23 -11.42
N GLY A 27 -39.82 -17.55 -12.32
CA GLY A 27 -40.44 -16.55 -13.18
C GLY A 27 -41.14 -17.19 -14.37
N GLN A 28 -42.30 -16.65 -14.78
CA GLN A 28 -43.11 -17.15 -15.90
C GLN A 28 -42.89 -16.28 -17.15
N LYS A 29 -42.76 -16.88 -18.32
CA LYS A 29 -42.55 -16.16 -19.58
C LYS A 29 -43.69 -15.18 -19.89
N ALA A 30 -44.94 -15.55 -19.55
CA ALA A 30 -46.13 -14.75 -19.81
C ALA A 30 -46.17 -13.43 -19.03
N ASP A 31 -45.48 -13.34 -17.87
CA ASP A 31 -45.45 -12.15 -17.00
C ASP A 31 -44.41 -11.11 -17.42
N TYR A 32 -43.55 -11.43 -18.39
CA TYR A 32 -42.46 -10.57 -18.81
C TYR A 32 -42.84 -9.64 -19.96
N ASP A 33 -42.71 -8.35 -19.71
CA ASP A 33 -42.89 -7.29 -20.69
C ASP A 33 -41.57 -6.95 -21.36
N TYR A 34 -41.39 -7.39 -22.59
CA TYR A 34 -40.18 -7.15 -23.39
C TYR A 34 -39.95 -5.65 -23.68
N LYS A 35 -41.05 -4.87 -23.81
CA LYS A 35 -40.95 -3.43 -24.10
C LYS A 35 -40.31 -2.65 -22.97
N HIS A 36 -40.70 -2.97 -21.75
CA HIS A 36 -40.22 -2.28 -20.58
C HIS A 36 -39.13 -3.06 -19.80
N ALA A 37 -38.80 -4.26 -20.24
CA ALA A 37 -37.88 -5.21 -19.61
C ALA A 37 -38.18 -5.41 -18.09
N LEU A 38 -39.43 -5.75 -17.78
CA LEU A 38 -39.97 -5.96 -16.44
C LEU A 38 -40.82 -7.22 -16.38
N ASP A 39 -40.82 -7.87 -15.22
CA ASP A 39 -41.80 -8.91 -14.88
C ASP A 39 -43.01 -8.25 -14.21
N ILE A 40 -44.01 -7.92 -15.01
CA ILE A 40 -45.17 -7.13 -14.57
C ILE A 40 -46.00 -7.89 -13.53
N GLY A 41 -46.16 -9.20 -13.67
CA GLY A 41 -46.87 -10.01 -12.67
C GLY A 41 -46.25 -9.94 -11.29
N LYS A 42 -44.91 -10.08 -11.19
CA LYS A 42 -44.22 -10.02 -9.91
C LYS A 42 -44.18 -8.60 -9.34
N LEU A 43 -44.07 -7.57 -10.21
CA LEU A 43 -44.10 -6.18 -9.81
C LEU A 43 -45.42 -5.83 -9.12
N PHE A 44 -46.56 -6.12 -9.72
CA PHE A 44 -47.85 -5.80 -9.12
C PHE A 44 -48.20 -6.68 -7.93
N ALA A 45 -47.79 -7.96 -7.93
CA ALA A 45 -47.91 -8.82 -6.76
C ALA A 45 -47.15 -8.26 -5.54
N PHE A 46 -45.97 -7.73 -5.73
CA PHE A 46 -45.21 -7.05 -4.67
C PHE A 46 -45.94 -5.80 -4.18
N LEU A 47 -46.40 -4.93 -5.07
CA LEU A 47 -47.14 -3.70 -4.69
C LEU A 47 -48.41 -4.01 -3.92
N GLU A 48 -49.19 -5.00 -4.37
CA GLU A 48 -50.40 -5.45 -3.68
C GLU A 48 -50.11 -6.03 -2.29
N ALA A 49 -49.02 -6.76 -2.14
CA ALA A 49 -48.66 -7.35 -0.86
C ALA A 49 -48.11 -6.35 0.16
N THR A 50 -47.47 -5.24 -0.30
CA THR A 50 -46.74 -4.34 0.56
C THR A 50 -47.31 -2.94 0.65
N GLN A 51 -48.09 -2.49 -0.36
CA GLN A 51 -48.49 -1.08 -0.52
C GLN A 51 -49.93 -0.99 -1.07
N ALA A 52 -50.81 -1.86 -0.54
CA ALA A 52 -52.19 -2.00 -1.04
C ALA A 52 -52.99 -0.71 -1.01
N GLU A 53 -52.87 0.09 0.06
CA GLU A 53 -53.60 1.36 0.23
C GLU A 53 -53.17 2.41 -0.79
N GLU A 54 -51.84 2.53 -1.01
CA GLU A 54 -51.29 3.40 -2.03
C GLU A 54 -51.74 2.97 -3.43
N LEU A 55 -51.73 1.66 -3.68
CA LEU A 55 -52.16 1.10 -4.96
C LEU A 55 -53.67 1.32 -5.21
N GLU A 56 -54.49 1.20 -4.21
CA GLU A 56 -55.95 1.49 -4.36
C GLU A 56 -56.21 2.97 -4.65
N ARG A 57 -55.51 3.91 -4.00
CA ARG A 57 -55.59 5.34 -4.33
C ARG A 57 -55.14 5.62 -5.76
N PHE A 58 -54.08 4.97 -6.19
CA PHE A 58 -53.60 5.07 -7.55
C PHE A 58 -54.57 4.51 -8.58
N LYS A 59 -55.15 3.28 -8.29
CA LYS A 59 -56.22 2.68 -9.09
C LYS A 59 -57.44 3.61 -9.20
N ALA A 60 -57.84 4.24 -8.10
CA ALA A 60 -58.98 5.20 -8.11
C ALA A 60 -58.73 6.39 -9.04
N THR A 61 -57.49 6.86 -9.18
CA THR A 61 -57.11 7.99 -10.04
C THR A 61 -57.05 7.61 -11.52
N TYR A 62 -56.51 6.43 -11.86
CA TYR A 62 -56.20 6.03 -13.26
C TYR A 62 -57.11 4.98 -13.84
N GLY A 63 -57.99 4.37 -13.01
CA GLY A 63 -58.94 3.34 -13.47
C GLY A 63 -58.22 2.13 -14.07
N SER A 64 -58.75 1.65 -15.20
CA SER A 64 -58.21 0.45 -15.89
C SER A 64 -56.79 0.64 -16.46
N ARG A 65 -56.28 1.88 -16.55
CA ARG A 65 -54.95 2.17 -17.07
C ARG A 65 -53.88 2.25 -15.99
N TYR A 66 -54.20 1.94 -14.73
CA TYR A 66 -53.29 2.10 -13.62
C TYR A 66 -51.95 1.34 -13.80
N GLN A 67 -51.98 0.13 -14.33
CA GLN A 67 -50.74 -0.64 -14.54
C GLN A 67 -49.82 0.01 -15.57
N GLU A 68 -50.39 0.39 -16.73
CA GLU A 68 -49.64 1.07 -17.79
C GLU A 68 -49.00 2.36 -17.23
N ARG A 69 -49.81 3.15 -16.53
CA ARG A 69 -49.36 4.44 -15.94
C ARG A 69 -48.26 4.27 -14.89
N TYR A 70 -48.37 3.25 -14.02
CA TYR A 70 -47.36 2.96 -13.04
C TYR A 70 -46.04 2.53 -13.70
N VAL A 71 -46.08 1.67 -14.71
CA VAL A 71 -44.88 1.25 -15.46
C VAL A 71 -44.19 2.45 -16.14
N GLU A 72 -44.98 3.37 -16.73
CA GLU A 72 -44.46 4.61 -17.31
C GLU A 72 -43.73 5.45 -16.26
N LEU A 73 -44.36 5.69 -15.09
CA LEU A 73 -43.77 6.43 -13.98
C LEU A 73 -42.47 5.80 -13.46
N LEU A 74 -42.49 4.45 -13.29
CA LEU A 74 -41.30 3.70 -12.88
C LEU A 74 -40.17 3.86 -13.89
N CYS A 75 -40.46 3.66 -15.19
CA CYS A 75 -39.47 3.81 -16.25
C CYS A 75 -38.91 5.25 -16.29
N GLN A 76 -39.77 6.26 -16.15
CA GLN A 76 -39.36 7.66 -16.11
C GLN A 76 -38.48 7.95 -14.87
N LYS A 77 -38.83 7.44 -13.68
CA LYS A 77 -38.01 7.56 -12.46
C LYS A 77 -36.62 6.95 -12.68
N ILE A 78 -36.55 5.72 -13.19
CA ILE A 78 -35.30 5.01 -13.45
C ILE A 78 -34.48 5.76 -14.53
N GLU A 79 -35.14 6.31 -15.54
CA GLU A 79 -34.46 7.07 -16.60
C GLU A 79 -33.76 8.33 -16.06
N ASN A 80 -34.41 9.03 -15.14
CA ASN A 80 -33.89 10.26 -14.56
C ASN A 80 -32.87 10.05 -13.45
N ARG A 81 -33.00 9.00 -12.63
CA ARG A 81 -32.24 8.80 -11.40
C ARG A 81 -31.33 7.56 -11.43
N GLY A 82 -31.52 6.66 -12.41
CA GLY A 82 -30.92 5.34 -12.45
C GLY A 82 -31.61 4.33 -11.52
N LEU A 83 -31.46 3.06 -11.82
CA LEU A 83 -32.09 1.97 -11.05
C LEU A 83 -31.55 1.89 -9.61
N LEU A 84 -30.23 1.92 -9.43
CA LEU A 84 -29.61 1.80 -8.10
C LEU A 84 -30.13 2.86 -7.12
N THR A 85 -30.24 4.11 -7.57
CA THR A 85 -30.81 5.19 -6.76
C THR A 85 -32.30 5.00 -6.54
N SER A 86 -33.05 4.60 -7.60
CA SER A 86 -34.50 4.43 -7.54
C SER A 86 -34.92 3.30 -6.60
N LEU A 87 -34.14 2.25 -6.41
CA LEU A 87 -34.37 1.20 -5.41
C LEU A 87 -34.34 1.72 -3.96
N ASN A 88 -33.65 2.85 -3.73
CA ASN A 88 -33.53 3.49 -2.43
C ASN A 88 -34.43 4.72 -2.24
N GLU A 89 -35.17 5.11 -3.27
CA GLU A 89 -36.08 6.27 -3.28
C GLU A 89 -37.51 5.82 -3.65
N TRP A 90 -38.48 6.67 -3.37
CA TRP A 90 -39.86 6.41 -3.77
C TRP A 90 -40.13 6.78 -5.23
N VAL A 91 -40.99 6.06 -5.86
CA VAL A 91 -41.69 6.45 -7.09
C VAL A 91 -42.93 7.24 -6.69
N GLU A 92 -42.89 8.58 -6.93
CA GLU A 92 -43.96 9.48 -6.52
C GLU A 92 -44.84 9.84 -7.70
N ASP A 93 -46.16 9.85 -7.48
CA ASP A 93 -47.12 10.44 -8.40
C ASP A 93 -47.90 11.56 -7.71
N TYR A 94 -47.69 12.74 -8.19
CA TYR A 94 -48.31 13.96 -7.60
C TYR A 94 -49.82 14.00 -7.87
N ALA A 95 -50.31 13.39 -8.98
CA ALA A 95 -51.71 13.47 -9.34
C ALA A 95 -52.58 12.59 -8.42
N SER A 96 -52.12 11.44 -8.02
CA SER A 96 -52.79 10.55 -7.06
C SER A 96 -52.33 10.81 -5.60
N GLY A 97 -51.29 11.56 -5.42
CA GLY A 97 -50.65 11.80 -4.11
C GLY A 97 -50.02 10.53 -3.49
N THR A 98 -49.60 9.57 -4.33
CA THR A 98 -49.09 8.27 -3.90
C THR A 98 -47.56 8.19 -3.99
N LYS A 99 -46.96 7.33 -3.13
CA LYS A 99 -45.51 7.07 -3.08
C LYS A 99 -45.30 5.55 -2.98
N PHE A 100 -44.48 5.00 -3.87
CA PHE A 100 -44.23 3.56 -3.93
C PHE A 100 -42.73 3.28 -3.73
N SER A 101 -42.43 2.36 -2.83
CA SER A 101 -41.10 1.77 -2.67
C SER A 101 -40.94 0.62 -3.66
N LEU A 102 -39.75 0.53 -4.29
CA LEU A 102 -39.43 -0.57 -5.22
C LEU A 102 -38.87 -1.79 -4.52
N ALA A 103 -38.30 -1.61 -3.32
CA ALA A 103 -37.81 -2.68 -2.46
C ALA A 103 -37.81 -2.24 -1.00
N PHE A 104 -37.92 -3.19 -0.08
CA PHE A 104 -37.73 -2.95 1.35
C PHE A 104 -36.40 -3.57 1.81
N PHE A 105 -35.64 -2.82 2.60
CA PHE A 105 -34.34 -3.23 3.11
C PHE A 105 -34.41 -3.38 4.64
N LYS A 106 -33.62 -4.29 5.21
CA LYS A 106 -33.45 -4.34 6.66
C LYS A 106 -32.89 -2.98 7.10
N SER A 107 -33.68 -2.21 7.84
CA SER A 107 -33.15 -1.04 8.55
C SER A 107 -32.42 -1.53 9.79
N GLY A 108 -31.40 -0.75 10.25
CA GLY A 108 -30.52 -1.17 11.36
C GLY A 108 -31.30 -1.66 12.60
N LEU A 109 -30.60 -2.11 13.61
CA LEU A 109 -31.03 -2.90 14.78
C LEU A 109 -32.30 -2.48 15.53
N ASN A 110 -32.89 -1.33 15.22
CA ASN A 110 -34.17 -0.85 15.75
C ASN A 110 -35.30 -0.92 14.74
N ALA A 111 -35.27 -1.84 13.76
CA ALA A 111 -36.36 -2.04 12.84
C ALA A 111 -37.62 -2.44 13.61
N MET A 112 -38.65 -1.57 13.57
CA MET A 112 -39.96 -1.89 14.05
C MET A 112 -40.44 -3.16 13.33
N SER A 113 -41.25 -3.99 13.98
CA SER A 113 -41.79 -5.24 13.45
C SER A 113 -42.40 -5.11 12.03
N GLU A 114 -43.10 -4.00 11.76
CA GLU A 114 -43.68 -3.68 10.43
C GLU A 114 -42.60 -3.59 9.32
N GLY A 115 -41.42 -3.01 9.58
CA GLY A 115 -40.36 -2.92 8.59
C GLY A 115 -39.80 -4.28 8.21
N LEU A 116 -39.75 -5.22 9.16
CA LEU A 116 -39.31 -6.60 8.91
C LEU A 116 -40.34 -7.39 8.12
N GLU A 117 -41.64 -7.21 8.38
CA GLU A 117 -42.71 -7.85 7.62
C GLU A 117 -42.73 -7.41 6.15
N LEU A 118 -42.54 -6.14 5.89
CA LEU A 118 -42.43 -5.60 4.52
C LEU A 118 -41.18 -6.12 3.80
N TYR A 119 -40.03 -6.22 4.52
CA TYR A 119 -38.81 -6.80 4.00
C TYR A 119 -39.00 -8.24 3.52
N GLU A 120 -39.68 -9.08 4.33
CA GLU A 120 -39.91 -10.48 3.97
C GLU A 120 -40.85 -10.65 2.74
N LYS A 121 -41.68 -9.65 2.42
CA LYS A 121 -42.54 -9.61 1.27
C LYS A 121 -41.85 -9.25 -0.06
N ASN A 122 -40.52 -8.90 -0.04
CA ASN A 122 -39.80 -8.79 -1.30
C ASN A 122 -39.85 -10.09 -2.09
N VAL A 123 -40.13 -9.99 -3.37
CA VAL A 123 -40.26 -11.15 -4.29
C VAL A 123 -38.97 -11.30 -5.08
N PHE A 124 -38.16 -12.29 -4.75
CA PHE A 124 -37.05 -12.72 -5.58
C PHE A 124 -37.52 -13.79 -6.59
N SER A 125 -37.28 -13.58 -7.87
CA SER A 125 -37.57 -14.59 -8.88
C SER A 125 -36.35 -14.86 -9.77
N ILE A 126 -36.33 -16.13 -10.27
CA ILE A 126 -35.25 -16.60 -11.13
C ILE A 126 -35.84 -17.22 -12.41
N ARG A 127 -35.12 -16.98 -13.52
CA ARG A 127 -35.47 -17.58 -14.83
C ARG A 127 -34.23 -18.26 -15.39
N LYS A 128 -34.40 -19.49 -15.88
CA LYS A 128 -33.40 -20.21 -16.66
C LYS A 128 -33.67 -20.06 -18.15
N GLU A 129 -32.61 -20.10 -18.98
CA GLU A 129 -32.70 -19.89 -20.42
C GLU A 129 -33.48 -18.62 -20.76
N PHE A 130 -33.16 -17.53 -20.07
CA PHE A 130 -33.94 -16.31 -20.15
C PHE A 130 -33.77 -15.63 -21.52
N SER A 131 -34.85 -15.64 -22.30
CA SER A 131 -34.98 -14.89 -23.56
C SER A 131 -35.31 -13.43 -23.25
N PHE A 132 -34.45 -12.50 -23.65
CA PHE A 132 -34.64 -11.06 -23.46
C PHE A 132 -35.17 -10.36 -24.73
N GLU A 133 -35.31 -11.10 -25.84
CA GLU A 133 -35.84 -10.63 -27.10
C GLU A 133 -37.15 -11.34 -27.46
N ASP A 134 -38.10 -10.57 -28.02
CA ASP A 134 -39.33 -11.12 -28.59
C ASP A 134 -39.13 -11.44 -30.09
N LYS A 135 -38.34 -12.49 -30.35
CA LYS A 135 -37.97 -12.96 -31.68
C LYS A 135 -38.17 -14.48 -31.80
N PRO A 136 -38.30 -15.03 -33.03
CA PRO A 136 -38.39 -16.48 -33.22
C PRO A 136 -37.19 -17.27 -32.72
N GLU A 137 -35.97 -16.72 -32.91
CA GLU A 137 -34.71 -17.29 -32.43
C GLU A 137 -33.97 -16.25 -31.58
N PRO A 138 -34.41 -16.05 -30.32
CA PRO A 138 -33.83 -15.03 -29.47
C PRO A 138 -32.52 -15.52 -28.86
N TYR A 139 -31.63 -14.56 -28.60
CA TYR A 139 -30.52 -14.81 -27.69
C TYR A 139 -31.06 -15.05 -26.26
N ARG A 140 -30.33 -15.86 -25.49
CA ARG A 140 -30.74 -16.25 -24.14
C ARG A 140 -29.54 -16.04 -23.20
N VAL A 141 -29.84 -15.72 -21.96
CA VAL A 141 -28.91 -15.73 -20.81
C VAL A 141 -29.24 -16.97 -19.98
N ASP A 142 -28.19 -17.65 -19.46
CA ASP A 142 -28.40 -18.92 -18.76
C ASP A 142 -29.29 -18.75 -17.53
N LEU A 143 -29.03 -17.74 -16.69
CA LEU A 143 -29.85 -17.40 -15.53
C LEU A 143 -30.06 -15.87 -15.43
N ALA A 144 -31.28 -15.48 -15.06
CA ALA A 144 -31.64 -14.09 -14.80
C ALA A 144 -32.40 -14.01 -13.48
N LEU A 145 -31.93 -13.12 -12.57
CA LEU A 145 -32.50 -12.89 -11.25
C LEU A 145 -33.21 -11.55 -11.20
N PHE A 146 -34.37 -11.54 -10.61
CA PHE A 146 -35.25 -10.37 -10.50
C PHE A 146 -35.57 -10.08 -9.02
N LEU A 147 -35.75 -8.82 -8.70
CA LEU A 147 -36.31 -8.33 -7.43
C LEU A 147 -37.60 -7.58 -7.73
N ASN A 148 -38.72 -8.01 -7.17
CA ASN A 148 -40.02 -7.35 -7.32
C ASN A 148 -40.38 -7.08 -8.80
N GLY A 149 -40.02 -8.03 -9.70
CA GLY A 149 -40.23 -7.90 -11.13
C GLY A 149 -39.17 -7.10 -11.90
N ILE A 150 -38.16 -6.50 -11.23
CA ILE A 150 -37.08 -5.73 -11.84
C ILE A 150 -35.86 -6.63 -12.01
N PRO A 151 -35.28 -6.78 -13.23
CA PRO A 151 -34.08 -7.60 -13.44
C PRO A 151 -32.86 -6.94 -12.76
N LEU A 152 -32.12 -7.71 -11.96
CA LEU A 152 -30.95 -7.22 -11.22
C LEU A 152 -29.65 -7.88 -11.64
N VAL A 153 -29.67 -9.23 -11.85
CA VAL A 153 -28.46 -9.99 -12.09
C VAL A 153 -28.65 -10.89 -13.31
N MET A 154 -27.66 -10.90 -14.19
CA MET A 154 -27.58 -11.84 -15.32
C MET A 154 -26.33 -12.70 -15.17
N ILE A 155 -26.47 -14.01 -15.45
CA ILE A 155 -25.40 -14.98 -15.28
C ILE A 155 -25.23 -15.79 -16.55
N GLU A 156 -24.00 -15.82 -17.08
CA GLU A 156 -23.58 -16.77 -18.12
C GLU A 156 -22.70 -17.85 -17.47
N LEU A 157 -23.03 -19.10 -17.79
CA LEU A 157 -22.35 -20.26 -17.24
C LEU A 157 -21.46 -20.90 -18.30
N LYS A 158 -20.34 -21.44 -17.89
CA LYS A 158 -19.42 -22.18 -18.73
C LYS A 158 -18.96 -23.44 -18.01
N LYS A 159 -18.59 -24.46 -18.78
CA LYS A 159 -18.12 -25.71 -18.23
C LYS A 159 -16.71 -26.05 -18.71
N GLN A 160 -15.74 -26.05 -17.80
CA GLN A 160 -14.36 -26.32 -18.17
C GLN A 160 -14.12 -27.72 -18.72
N THR A 161 -14.88 -28.72 -18.24
CA THR A 161 -14.84 -30.08 -18.80
C THR A 161 -15.26 -30.14 -20.26
N ALA A 162 -15.96 -29.12 -20.77
CA ALA A 162 -16.29 -28.95 -22.19
C ALA A 162 -15.27 -28.05 -22.93
N GLY A 163 -14.14 -27.69 -22.31
CA GLY A 163 -13.12 -26.81 -22.89
C GLY A 163 -13.49 -25.32 -22.90
N GLN A 164 -14.49 -24.92 -22.12
CA GLN A 164 -14.96 -23.53 -22.04
C GLN A 164 -14.63 -22.95 -20.69
N LYS A 165 -14.11 -21.72 -20.64
CA LYS A 165 -13.77 -20.98 -19.42
C LYS A 165 -14.61 -19.71 -19.29
N ALA A 166 -15.09 -19.42 -18.08
CA ALA A 166 -15.86 -18.20 -17.78
C ALA A 166 -15.14 -16.94 -18.26
N VAL A 167 -13.83 -16.84 -18.00
CA VAL A 167 -13.01 -15.67 -18.32
C VAL A 167 -12.87 -15.40 -19.81
N PHE A 168 -13.05 -16.40 -20.68
CA PHE A 168 -12.90 -16.24 -22.13
C PHE A 168 -14.26 -16.30 -22.85
N GLU A 169 -14.92 -17.45 -22.81
CA GLU A 169 -16.13 -17.67 -23.58
C GLU A 169 -17.33 -16.96 -22.96
N GLY A 170 -17.44 -16.93 -21.62
CA GLY A 170 -18.51 -16.24 -20.92
C GLY A 170 -18.43 -14.72 -21.10
N THR A 171 -17.26 -14.14 -20.91
CA THR A 171 -17.04 -12.70 -21.14
C THR A 171 -17.27 -12.32 -22.59
N LYS A 172 -16.82 -13.17 -23.55
CA LYS A 172 -17.00 -12.94 -24.98
C LYS A 172 -18.49 -12.89 -25.37
N GLN A 173 -19.35 -13.67 -24.74
CA GLN A 173 -20.81 -13.60 -25.01
C GLN A 173 -21.36 -12.22 -24.61
N PHE A 174 -21.02 -11.70 -23.44
CA PHE A 174 -21.42 -10.37 -23.01
C PHE A 174 -20.85 -9.26 -23.91
N GLN A 175 -19.64 -9.44 -24.42
CA GLN A 175 -18.98 -8.46 -25.30
C GLN A 175 -19.55 -8.44 -26.73
N THR A 176 -20.09 -9.55 -27.22
CA THR A 176 -20.47 -9.70 -28.65
C THR A 176 -21.96 -9.78 -28.88
N THR A 177 -22.72 -10.49 -28.03
CA THR A 177 -24.13 -10.82 -28.28
C THR A 177 -25.09 -10.11 -27.34
N ARG A 178 -24.60 -9.39 -26.31
CA ARG A 178 -25.44 -8.62 -25.38
C ARG A 178 -25.22 -7.13 -25.70
N ASN A 179 -26.18 -6.54 -26.39
CA ASN A 179 -26.10 -5.17 -26.88
C ASN A 179 -26.41 -4.17 -25.73
N PRO A 180 -25.45 -3.32 -25.29
CA PRO A 180 -25.70 -2.31 -24.25
C PRO A 180 -26.76 -1.25 -24.62
N GLY A 181 -27.12 -1.13 -25.89
CA GLY A 181 -28.23 -0.30 -26.37
C GLY A 181 -29.62 -0.87 -26.06
N GLU A 182 -29.73 -2.15 -25.73
CA GLU A 182 -31.01 -2.74 -25.31
C GLU A 182 -31.33 -2.38 -23.86
N LEU A 183 -32.57 -2.07 -23.56
CA LEU A 183 -32.99 -1.56 -22.27
C LEU A 183 -32.51 -2.43 -21.09
N ILE A 184 -32.59 -3.75 -21.24
CA ILE A 184 -32.21 -4.71 -20.21
C ILE A 184 -30.72 -4.69 -19.90
N PHE A 185 -29.86 -4.30 -20.85
CA PHE A 185 -28.41 -4.22 -20.73
C PHE A 185 -27.91 -2.77 -20.59
N SER A 186 -28.81 -1.79 -20.67
CA SER A 186 -28.44 -0.39 -20.55
C SER A 186 -27.98 -0.07 -19.13
N PHE A 187 -26.85 0.59 -19.02
CA PHE A 187 -26.20 0.92 -17.76
C PHE A 187 -27.15 1.61 -16.76
N ASN A 188 -27.26 1.03 -15.57
CA ASN A 188 -28.08 1.54 -14.47
C ASN A 188 -29.58 1.78 -14.82
N ARG A 189 -30.10 1.00 -15.77
CA ARG A 189 -31.54 1.09 -16.18
C ARG A 189 -32.33 -0.15 -15.76
N ARG A 190 -31.72 -1.33 -15.90
CA ARG A 190 -32.28 -2.62 -15.50
C ARG A 190 -31.22 -3.44 -14.76
N THR A 191 -30.52 -4.33 -15.46
CA THR A 191 -29.50 -5.17 -14.86
C THR A 191 -28.39 -4.34 -14.23
N LEU A 192 -28.10 -4.60 -12.96
CA LEU A 192 -27.02 -3.92 -12.21
C LEU A 192 -25.70 -4.69 -12.29
N VAL A 193 -25.77 -6.03 -12.36
CA VAL A 193 -24.58 -6.88 -12.28
C VAL A 193 -24.67 -8.03 -13.28
N TYR A 194 -23.56 -8.31 -13.92
CA TYR A 194 -23.39 -9.41 -14.87
C TYR A 194 -22.31 -10.34 -14.35
N PHE A 195 -22.62 -11.61 -14.15
CA PHE A 195 -21.67 -12.64 -13.77
C PHE A 195 -21.38 -13.58 -14.93
N THR A 196 -20.14 -14.04 -15.00
CA THR A 196 -19.76 -15.21 -15.77
C THR A 196 -19.07 -16.20 -14.84
N LEU A 197 -19.57 -17.44 -14.80
CA LEU A 197 -19.14 -18.46 -13.86
C LEU A 197 -18.75 -19.74 -14.59
N ASP A 198 -17.73 -20.41 -14.11
CA ASP A 198 -17.53 -21.84 -14.35
C ASP A 198 -17.36 -22.57 -13.01
N GLU A 199 -17.04 -23.84 -13.03
CA GLU A 199 -16.93 -24.66 -11.83
C GLU A 199 -15.84 -24.17 -10.87
N PHE A 200 -14.86 -23.38 -11.36
CA PHE A 200 -13.64 -23.00 -10.63
C PHE A 200 -13.50 -21.50 -10.42
N ALA A 201 -14.05 -20.66 -11.30
CA ALA A 201 -13.80 -19.22 -11.27
C ALA A 201 -15.07 -18.39 -11.56
N ALA A 202 -15.14 -17.22 -10.94
CA ALA A 202 -16.20 -16.23 -11.06
C ALA A 202 -15.62 -14.87 -11.47
N PHE A 203 -16.34 -14.21 -12.40
CA PHE A 203 -16.03 -12.86 -12.85
C PHE A 203 -17.30 -12.03 -12.92
N LEU A 204 -17.21 -10.73 -12.70
CA LEU A 204 -18.35 -9.83 -12.77
C LEU A 204 -18.03 -8.51 -13.47
N THR A 205 -19.08 -7.88 -13.99
CA THR A 205 -19.06 -6.49 -14.41
C THR A 205 -20.38 -5.81 -14.06
N THR A 206 -20.37 -4.48 -13.93
CA THR A 206 -21.57 -3.66 -13.69
C THR A 206 -21.98 -2.86 -14.93
N ARG A 207 -21.15 -2.88 -15.98
CA ARG A 207 -21.41 -2.15 -17.21
C ARG A 207 -20.93 -2.95 -18.41
N LEU A 208 -21.81 -3.08 -19.40
CA LEU A 208 -21.45 -3.62 -20.71
C LEU A 208 -21.05 -2.47 -21.63
N ASP A 209 -19.95 -2.64 -22.35
CA ASP A 209 -19.42 -1.71 -23.35
C ASP A 209 -18.84 -2.47 -24.56
N ARG A 210 -19.62 -3.40 -25.07
CA ARG A 210 -19.21 -4.25 -26.18
C ARG A 210 -17.82 -4.87 -25.93
N LYS A 211 -16.88 -4.74 -26.88
CA LYS A 211 -15.51 -5.29 -26.76
C LYS A 211 -14.69 -4.67 -25.63
N GLU A 212 -15.03 -3.46 -25.20
CA GLU A 212 -14.35 -2.75 -24.11
C GLU A 212 -14.88 -3.16 -22.72
N THR A 213 -15.87 -4.03 -22.66
CA THR A 213 -16.41 -4.54 -21.38
C THR A 213 -15.31 -5.23 -20.58
N LYS A 214 -15.06 -4.72 -19.37
CA LYS A 214 -14.08 -5.29 -18.44
C LYS A 214 -14.79 -6.13 -17.40
N PHE A 215 -14.39 -7.38 -17.27
CA PHE A 215 -14.82 -8.26 -16.19
C PHE A 215 -13.74 -8.32 -15.11
N LEU A 216 -14.15 -8.12 -13.87
CA LEU A 216 -13.29 -8.19 -12.70
C LEU A 216 -13.41 -9.57 -12.05
N PRO A 217 -12.30 -10.15 -11.57
CA PRO A 217 -12.34 -11.40 -10.82
C PRO A 217 -13.12 -11.22 -9.52
N PHE A 218 -13.92 -12.24 -9.18
CA PHE A 218 -14.73 -12.28 -7.96
C PHE A 218 -14.46 -13.59 -7.22
N ASN A 219 -13.16 -13.89 -6.98
CA ASN A 219 -12.71 -15.17 -6.43
C ASN A 219 -12.27 -15.03 -4.98
N ARG A 220 -12.32 -16.16 -4.25
CA ARG A 220 -11.94 -16.27 -2.84
C ARG A 220 -10.41 -16.31 -2.63
N GLY A 221 -9.66 -16.69 -3.67
CA GLY A 221 -8.28 -17.11 -3.63
C GLY A 221 -8.16 -18.64 -3.49
N SER A 222 -7.11 -19.23 -4.08
CA SER A 222 -6.81 -20.66 -3.94
C SER A 222 -6.25 -20.98 -2.54
N GLU A 223 -6.11 -22.26 -2.21
CA GLU A 223 -5.53 -22.69 -0.93
C GLU A 223 -4.07 -22.27 -0.75
N ASP A 224 -3.35 -22.16 -1.86
CA ASP A 224 -1.97 -21.69 -1.92
C ASP A 224 -1.85 -20.17 -2.16
N GLU A 225 -2.91 -19.41 -1.84
CA GLU A 225 -3.00 -17.95 -1.93
C GLU A 225 -2.85 -17.35 -3.34
N GLY A 226 -3.01 -18.15 -4.37
CA GLY A 226 -3.08 -17.73 -5.77
C GLY A 226 -4.49 -17.33 -6.23
N ALA A 227 -4.65 -17.18 -7.54
CA ALA A 227 -5.95 -16.93 -8.17
C ALA A 227 -6.89 -18.15 -8.08
N GLY A 228 -8.18 -17.89 -8.21
CA GLY A 228 -9.23 -18.92 -8.23
C GLY A 228 -9.92 -19.06 -6.89
N ASN A 229 -10.39 -20.28 -6.62
CA ASN A 229 -11.19 -20.60 -5.44
C ASN A 229 -10.67 -21.89 -4.80
N PRO A 230 -10.81 -22.07 -3.47
CA PRO A 230 -10.42 -23.32 -2.81
C PRO A 230 -11.34 -24.46 -3.26
N VAL A 231 -10.82 -25.67 -3.19
CA VAL A 231 -11.59 -26.87 -3.47
C VAL A 231 -12.62 -27.09 -2.36
N VAL A 232 -13.90 -27.20 -2.73
CA VAL A 232 -14.98 -27.47 -1.78
C VAL A 232 -15.43 -28.92 -1.97
N PRO A 233 -15.22 -29.84 -1.01
CA PRO A 233 -15.57 -31.24 -1.16
C PRO A 233 -17.04 -31.45 -1.53
N GLY A 234 -17.30 -32.11 -2.65
CA GLY A 234 -18.64 -32.40 -3.13
C GLY A 234 -19.43 -31.23 -3.73
N LYS A 235 -18.80 -30.07 -3.93
CA LYS A 235 -19.41 -28.88 -4.52
C LYS A 235 -18.50 -28.26 -5.56
N HIS A 236 -19.03 -27.35 -6.38
CA HIS A 236 -18.22 -26.49 -7.23
C HIS A 236 -17.49 -25.44 -6.41
N SER A 237 -16.26 -25.10 -6.78
CA SER A 237 -15.44 -24.09 -6.07
C SER A 237 -16.10 -22.70 -6.09
N THR A 238 -17.00 -22.45 -7.04
CA THR A 238 -17.80 -21.21 -7.18
C THR A 238 -19.13 -21.23 -6.44
N CYS A 239 -19.44 -22.28 -5.65
CA CYS A 239 -20.72 -22.42 -4.94
C CYS A 239 -21.06 -21.22 -4.04
N TYR A 240 -20.08 -20.56 -3.47
CA TYR A 240 -20.27 -19.36 -2.62
C TYR A 240 -21.01 -18.22 -3.35
N VAL A 241 -20.99 -18.19 -4.69
CA VAL A 241 -21.70 -17.14 -5.44
C VAL A 241 -23.22 -17.27 -5.24
N TRP A 242 -23.77 -18.48 -5.34
CA TRP A 242 -25.22 -18.70 -5.17
C TRP A 242 -25.60 -19.11 -3.74
N GLU A 243 -24.66 -19.71 -2.99
CA GLU A 243 -24.94 -20.12 -1.61
C GLU A 243 -24.81 -18.96 -0.59
N ASP A 244 -23.98 -17.95 -0.90
CA ASP A 244 -23.74 -16.82 0.00
C ASP A 244 -24.13 -15.47 -0.64
N ILE A 245 -23.56 -15.13 -1.82
CA ILE A 245 -23.64 -13.77 -2.39
C ILE A 245 -25.01 -13.45 -2.99
N LEU A 246 -25.59 -14.39 -3.73
CA LEU A 246 -26.91 -14.24 -4.38
C LEU A 246 -28.06 -14.61 -3.46
N GLN A 247 -27.82 -14.93 -2.20
CA GLN A 247 -28.88 -15.09 -1.22
C GLN A 247 -29.65 -13.79 -1.03
N ARG A 248 -30.96 -13.88 -0.79
CA ARG A 248 -31.87 -12.74 -0.66
C ARG A 248 -31.34 -11.63 0.23
N ASP A 249 -30.93 -12.00 1.46
CA ASP A 249 -30.45 -11.08 2.47
C ASP A 249 -29.12 -10.43 2.05
N MET A 250 -28.19 -11.23 1.54
CA MET A 250 -26.88 -10.74 1.14
C MET A 250 -26.97 -9.86 -0.11
N LEU A 251 -27.74 -10.25 -1.11
CA LEU A 251 -27.90 -9.45 -2.33
C LEU A 251 -28.53 -8.08 -2.04
N LEU A 252 -29.60 -8.04 -1.24
CA LEU A 252 -30.21 -6.77 -0.81
C LEU A 252 -29.22 -5.93 0.01
N ARG A 253 -28.46 -6.57 0.87
CA ARG A 253 -27.43 -5.90 1.65
C ARG A 253 -26.33 -5.28 0.78
N ILE A 254 -25.86 -6.03 -0.23
CA ILE A 254 -24.86 -5.51 -1.18
C ILE A 254 -25.42 -4.30 -1.93
N ILE A 255 -26.64 -4.38 -2.45
CA ILE A 255 -27.28 -3.28 -3.17
C ILE A 255 -27.44 -2.04 -2.29
N ARG A 256 -27.85 -2.21 -1.04
CA ARG A 256 -28.12 -1.09 -0.12
C ARG A 256 -26.89 -0.46 0.48
N GLU A 257 -25.90 -1.29 0.85
CA GLU A 257 -24.82 -0.90 1.73
C GLU A 257 -23.46 -0.76 1.05
N PHE A 258 -23.26 -1.50 -0.06
CA PHE A 258 -21.96 -1.58 -0.73
C PHE A 258 -21.95 -0.98 -2.13
N MET A 259 -23.09 -1.08 -2.88
CA MET A 259 -23.11 -0.52 -4.23
C MET A 259 -23.32 0.99 -4.23
N PHE A 260 -22.58 1.69 -5.07
CA PHE A 260 -22.71 3.14 -5.30
C PHE A 260 -22.17 3.49 -6.70
N ILE A 261 -22.44 4.71 -7.14
CA ILE A 261 -21.86 5.28 -8.36
C ILE A 261 -20.80 6.28 -7.91
N ASP A 262 -19.57 6.10 -8.38
CA ASP A 262 -18.47 7.00 -8.06
C ASP A 262 -18.53 8.31 -8.87
N ASP A 263 -17.59 9.21 -8.59
CA ASP A 263 -17.52 10.53 -9.23
C ASP A 263 -17.20 10.45 -10.75
N GLU A 264 -16.67 9.32 -11.21
CA GLU A 264 -16.40 9.05 -12.62
C GLU A 264 -17.61 8.43 -13.34
N GLY A 265 -18.70 8.19 -12.62
CA GLY A 265 -19.93 7.58 -13.14
C GLY A 265 -19.84 6.07 -13.30
N ALA A 266 -18.88 5.39 -12.71
CA ALA A 266 -18.80 3.95 -12.66
C ALA A 266 -19.64 3.38 -11.51
N MET A 267 -20.41 2.32 -11.77
CA MET A 267 -21.13 1.59 -10.73
C MET A 267 -20.18 0.60 -10.07
N ILE A 268 -19.96 0.77 -8.79
CA ILE A 268 -19.05 -0.04 -7.98
C ILE A 268 -19.84 -1.18 -7.32
N PHE A 269 -19.40 -2.40 -7.55
CA PHE A 269 -19.77 -3.60 -6.81
C PHE A 269 -18.53 -4.06 -6.01
N PRO A 270 -18.63 -4.41 -4.71
CA PRO A 270 -17.46 -4.79 -3.93
C PRO A 270 -16.86 -6.08 -4.51
N ARG A 271 -15.53 -6.14 -4.59
CA ARG A 271 -14.84 -7.40 -4.92
C ARG A 271 -14.90 -8.36 -3.74
N PHE A 272 -14.73 -9.65 -3.99
CA PHE A 272 -14.90 -10.66 -2.94
C PHE A 272 -14.04 -10.39 -1.71
N HIS A 273 -12.73 -10.11 -1.86
CA HIS A 273 -11.85 -9.83 -0.74
C HIS A 273 -12.26 -8.57 0.06
N GLN A 274 -12.76 -7.54 -0.61
CA GLN A 274 -13.23 -6.31 0.05
C GLN A 274 -14.48 -6.59 0.88
N LEU A 275 -15.45 -7.27 0.29
CA LEU A 275 -16.69 -7.69 0.96
C LEU A 275 -16.37 -8.59 2.15
N ARG A 276 -15.53 -9.62 1.95
CA ARG A 276 -15.11 -10.56 2.99
C ARG A 276 -14.46 -9.85 4.18
N ALA A 277 -13.49 -8.97 3.92
CA ALA A 277 -12.79 -8.24 4.99
C ALA A 277 -13.75 -7.39 5.83
N VAL A 278 -14.64 -6.64 5.19
CA VAL A 278 -15.63 -5.79 5.90
C VAL A 278 -16.60 -6.64 6.71
N LEU A 279 -17.17 -7.71 6.12
CA LEU A 279 -18.13 -8.58 6.80
C LEU A 279 -17.48 -9.32 7.97
N ARG A 280 -16.24 -9.81 7.83
CA ARG A 280 -15.53 -10.49 8.91
C ARG A 280 -15.26 -9.53 10.09
N CYS A 281 -14.81 -8.31 9.81
CA CYS A 281 -14.61 -7.31 10.86
C CYS A 281 -15.91 -6.99 11.60
N GLU A 282 -17.00 -6.80 10.88
CA GLU A 282 -18.31 -6.51 11.47
C GLU A 282 -18.82 -7.69 12.32
N GLN A 283 -18.73 -8.90 11.80
CA GLN A 283 -19.13 -10.11 12.54
C GLN A 283 -18.32 -10.31 13.81
N ASP A 284 -17.02 -10.06 13.76
CA ASP A 284 -16.17 -10.21 14.93
C ASP A 284 -16.48 -9.16 15.99
N VAL A 285 -16.68 -7.89 15.61
CA VAL A 285 -17.12 -6.84 16.54
C VAL A 285 -18.49 -7.16 17.13
N GLN A 286 -19.42 -7.68 16.34
CA GLN A 286 -20.74 -8.08 16.82
C GLN A 286 -20.68 -9.25 17.81
N LYS A 287 -19.78 -10.21 17.59
CA LYS A 287 -19.63 -11.40 18.43
C LYS A 287 -18.83 -11.13 19.70
N ASN A 288 -17.72 -10.41 19.59
CA ASN A 288 -16.72 -10.26 20.66
C ASN A 288 -16.78 -8.88 21.36
N GLY A 289 -17.59 -7.95 20.82
CA GLY A 289 -17.68 -6.59 21.33
C GLY A 289 -16.56 -5.68 20.83
N VAL A 290 -16.54 -4.44 21.34
CA VAL A 290 -15.50 -3.45 21.04
C VAL A 290 -14.22 -3.77 21.81
N GLY A 291 -13.05 -3.40 21.26
CA GLY A 291 -11.73 -3.62 21.85
C GLY A 291 -10.83 -4.54 21.01
N GLY A 292 -11.36 -5.07 19.89
CA GLY A 292 -10.62 -5.92 18.96
C GLY A 292 -9.56 -5.18 18.17
N ARG A 293 -8.60 -5.95 17.63
CA ARG A 293 -7.52 -5.46 16.76
C ARG A 293 -7.41 -6.35 15.55
N TYR A 294 -7.38 -5.72 14.39
CA TYR A 294 -7.51 -6.40 13.12
C TYR A 294 -6.44 -5.88 12.16
N LEU A 295 -5.53 -6.74 11.75
CA LEU A 295 -4.55 -6.46 10.70
C LEU A 295 -5.09 -6.97 9.37
N ILE A 296 -5.36 -6.06 8.44
CA ILE A 296 -5.85 -6.38 7.11
C ILE A 296 -4.70 -6.14 6.12
N TRP A 297 -4.16 -7.23 5.60
CA TRP A 297 -3.07 -7.22 4.64
C TRP A 297 -3.61 -7.34 3.22
N HIS A 298 -3.83 -6.21 2.59
CA HIS A 298 -4.25 -6.13 1.20
C HIS A 298 -3.16 -5.51 0.34
N SER A 299 -2.80 -6.16 -0.76
CA SER A 299 -1.73 -5.72 -1.68
C SER A 299 -1.89 -4.29 -2.18
N ALA A 300 -0.80 -3.67 -2.62
CA ALA A 300 -0.85 -2.35 -3.25
C ALA A 300 -1.72 -2.43 -4.51
N GLY A 301 -2.63 -1.47 -4.68
CA GLY A 301 -3.55 -1.46 -5.83
C GLY A 301 -4.81 -2.30 -5.68
N SER A 302 -5.02 -2.99 -4.57
CA SER A 302 -6.20 -3.84 -4.33
C SER A 302 -7.51 -3.10 -4.06
N GLY A 303 -7.50 -1.76 -4.00
CA GLY A 303 -8.67 -0.95 -3.66
C GLY A 303 -8.92 -0.80 -2.16
N LYS A 304 -7.88 -0.75 -1.33
CA LYS A 304 -7.95 -0.54 0.13
C LYS A 304 -8.83 0.64 0.52
N THR A 305 -8.71 1.77 -0.18
CA THR A 305 -9.47 3.01 0.10
C THR A 305 -10.98 2.77 0.12
N LYS A 306 -11.51 2.02 -0.86
CA LYS A 306 -12.93 1.65 -0.91
C LYS A 306 -13.30 0.70 0.24
N THR A 307 -12.44 -0.28 0.56
CA THR A 307 -12.64 -1.20 1.70
C THR A 307 -12.73 -0.45 3.01
N ILE A 308 -11.84 0.53 3.24
CA ILE A 308 -11.84 1.42 4.41
C ILE A 308 -13.15 2.22 4.48
N ALA A 309 -13.61 2.78 3.35
CA ALA A 309 -14.85 3.56 3.30
C ALA A 309 -16.08 2.71 3.67
N TRP A 310 -16.19 1.49 3.14
CA TRP A 310 -17.26 0.57 3.52
C TRP A 310 -17.17 0.16 4.98
N LEU A 311 -15.98 -0.17 5.46
CA LEU A 311 -15.79 -0.54 6.87
C LEU A 311 -16.18 0.62 7.80
N ALA A 312 -15.75 1.85 7.51
CA ALA A 312 -16.11 3.02 8.29
C ALA A 312 -17.63 3.22 8.36
N LYS A 313 -18.32 3.09 7.23
CA LYS A 313 -19.78 3.17 7.16
C LYS A 313 -20.45 2.04 7.96
N ARG A 314 -19.89 0.83 7.94
CA ARG A 314 -20.43 -0.29 8.71
C ARG A 314 -20.24 -0.08 10.19
N MET A 315 -19.07 0.36 10.60
CA MET A 315 -18.76 0.61 12.02
C MET A 315 -19.58 1.75 12.60
N ILE A 316 -19.79 2.87 11.90
CA ILE A 316 -20.63 3.95 12.43
C ILE A 316 -22.12 3.56 12.57
N ASN A 317 -22.58 2.59 11.79
CA ASN A 317 -23.93 2.06 11.90
C ASN A 317 -24.05 0.90 12.92
N HIS A 318 -22.92 0.48 13.54
CA HIS A 318 -22.92 -0.54 14.58
C HIS A 318 -23.44 0.04 15.89
N PRO A 319 -24.36 -0.64 16.61
CA PRO A 319 -25.02 -0.08 17.80
C PRO A 319 -24.06 0.26 18.94
N ASP A 320 -22.96 -0.50 19.03
CA ASP A 320 -21.98 -0.34 20.11
C ASP A 320 -20.85 0.65 19.76
N ILE A 321 -20.89 1.30 18.57
CA ILE A 321 -19.85 2.25 18.15
C ILE A 321 -20.44 3.65 18.00
N ASN A 322 -19.91 4.61 18.73
CA ASN A 322 -20.39 5.99 18.75
C ASN A 322 -19.71 6.87 17.71
N THR A 323 -18.44 6.61 17.40
CA THR A 323 -17.66 7.44 16.48
C THR A 323 -16.62 6.57 15.76
N VAL A 324 -16.44 6.83 14.48
CA VAL A 324 -15.39 6.22 13.66
C VAL A 324 -14.33 7.27 13.32
N ILE A 325 -13.07 6.91 13.51
CA ILE A 325 -11.93 7.78 13.18
C ILE A 325 -11.09 7.07 12.13
N VAL A 326 -10.94 7.70 10.98
CA VAL A 326 -10.09 7.19 9.90
C VAL A 326 -8.81 8.00 9.88
N ILE A 327 -7.68 7.32 10.08
CA ILE A 327 -6.36 7.93 10.13
C ILE A 327 -5.63 7.61 8.84
N SER A 328 -5.21 8.66 8.13
CA SER A 328 -4.37 8.58 6.94
C SER A 328 -3.01 9.23 7.21
N ASP A 329 -1.96 8.72 6.57
CA ASP A 329 -0.61 9.23 6.73
C ASP A 329 -0.38 10.59 6.06
N ARG A 330 -1.14 10.93 5.02
CA ARG A 330 -0.89 12.12 4.19
C ARG A 330 -2.14 12.93 3.91
N THR A 331 -1.99 14.26 3.96
CA THR A 331 -3.04 15.23 3.61
C THR A 331 -3.61 15.06 2.19
N VAL A 332 -2.83 14.48 1.27
CA VAL A 332 -3.24 14.25 -0.12
C VAL A 332 -4.16 13.02 -0.26
N ILE A 333 -3.96 12.00 0.57
CA ILE A 333 -4.84 10.80 0.61
C ILE A 333 -6.15 11.18 1.31
N ASP A 334 -6.13 12.14 2.24
CA ASP A 334 -7.33 12.64 2.91
C ASP A 334 -8.39 13.11 1.90
N GLY A 335 -8.01 13.76 0.79
CA GLY A 335 -8.92 14.18 -0.27
C GLY A 335 -9.57 13.00 -1.00
N GLN A 336 -8.79 12.00 -1.39
CA GLN A 336 -9.28 10.81 -2.10
C GLN A 336 -10.11 9.91 -1.19
N LEU A 337 -9.63 9.64 0.01
CA LEU A 337 -10.37 8.85 1.01
C LEU A 337 -11.64 9.58 1.46
N GLY A 338 -11.58 10.91 1.63
CA GLY A 338 -12.74 11.74 1.92
C GLY A 338 -13.79 11.67 0.82
N ALA A 339 -13.40 11.76 -0.46
CA ALA A 339 -14.29 11.61 -1.59
C ALA A 339 -14.97 10.23 -1.62
N GLU A 340 -14.21 9.16 -1.41
CA GLU A 340 -14.77 7.79 -1.36
C GLU A 340 -15.73 7.60 -0.18
N LEU A 341 -15.43 8.14 0.99
CA LEU A 341 -16.34 8.14 2.13
C LEU A 341 -17.65 8.88 1.83
N MET A 342 -17.56 10.04 1.17
CA MET A 342 -18.75 10.80 0.75
C MET A 342 -19.56 10.05 -0.30
N ASN A 343 -18.93 9.37 -1.24
CA ASN A 343 -19.59 8.54 -2.24
C ASN A 343 -20.33 7.38 -1.59
N VAL A 344 -19.68 6.66 -0.67
CA VAL A 344 -20.27 5.54 0.07
C VAL A 344 -21.38 6.03 1.03
N ASP A 345 -21.23 7.20 1.65
CA ASP A 345 -22.26 7.78 2.54
C ASP A 345 -23.51 8.32 1.78
N GLY A 346 -23.40 8.48 0.47
CA GLY A 346 -24.49 9.05 -0.35
C GLY A 346 -24.81 10.51 0.00
N LYS A 347 -23.81 11.26 0.41
CA LYS A 347 -23.91 12.70 0.76
C LYS A 347 -24.83 13.02 1.95
N LYS A 348 -24.98 12.09 2.89
CA LYS A 348 -25.83 12.27 4.09
C LYS A 348 -25.18 13.15 5.18
N GLY A 349 -23.91 13.57 5.03
CA GLY A 349 -23.21 14.44 5.95
C GLY A 349 -22.70 13.78 7.23
N VAL A 350 -22.67 12.45 7.29
CA VAL A 350 -22.10 11.67 8.39
C VAL A 350 -20.57 11.68 8.31
N ALA A 351 -20.02 11.63 7.10
CA ALA A 351 -18.58 11.75 6.89
C ALA A 351 -18.15 13.22 6.90
N GLN A 352 -17.19 13.55 7.74
CA GLN A 352 -16.69 14.91 7.90
C GLN A 352 -15.16 14.94 7.84
N HIS A 353 -14.66 15.74 6.90
CA HIS A 353 -13.23 16.03 6.81
C HIS A 353 -12.88 17.18 7.77
N ILE A 354 -11.85 17.04 8.58
CA ILE A 354 -11.46 18.05 9.55
C ILE A 354 -10.05 18.55 9.23
N ASP A 355 -10.00 19.65 8.49
CA ASP A 355 -8.76 20.39 8.20
C ASP A 355 -8.40 21.42 9.28
N THR A 356 -9.31 21.67 10.21
CA THR A 356 -9.21 22.74 11.21
C THR A 356 -8.56 22.27 12.53
N THR A 357 -8.73 23.02 13.59
CA THR A 357 -8.01 22.88 14.84
C THR A 357 -8.39 21.62 15.64
N SER A 358 -7.50 21.17 16.52
CA SER A 358 -7.76 20.10 17.48
C SER A 358 -9.00 20.35 18.36
N LYS A 359 -9.45 21.60 18.50
CA LYS A 359 -10.66 21.97 19.27
C LYS A 359 -11.95 21.58 18.55
N ASP A 360 -12.03 21.76 17.23
CA ASP A 360 -13.21 21.38 16.45
C ASP A 360 -13.36 19.86 16.41
N LEU A 361 -12.23 19.17 16.34
CA LEU A 361 -12.17 17.73 16.39
C LEU A 361 -12.68 17.19 17.74
N LEU A 362 -12.25 17.77 18.87
CA LEU A 362 -12.74 17.43 20.20
C LEU A 362 -14.25 17.65 20.35
N LYS A 363 -14.79 18.73 19.80
CA LYS A 363 -16.23 18.99 19.83
C LYS A 363 -17.02 17.89 19.11
N LYS A 364 -16.60 17.50 17.91
CA LYS A 364 -17.28 16.47 17.12
C LYS A 364 -17.14 15.08 17.72
N LEU A 365 -16.04 14.77 18.38
CA LEU A 365 -15.89 13.54 19.17
C LEU A 365 -16.93 13.49 20.29
N ASN A 366 -17.19 14.60 20.95
CA ASN A 366 -18.16 14.69 22.02
C ASN A 366 -19.61 14.68 21.53
N ASP A 367 -19.88 15.18 20.31
CA ASP A 367 -21.22 15.13 19.73
C ASP A 367 -21.60 13.68 19.29
N GLY A 368 -20.62 12.89 18.80
CA GLY A 368 -20.84 11.50 18.36
C GLY A 368 -21.59 11.36 17.03
N GLY A 369 -21.63 10.16 16.47
CA GLY A 369 -22.40 9.86 15.25
C GLY A 369 -21.71 10.26 13.95
N TYR A 370 -20.39 10.50 13.97
CA TYR A 370 -19.62 10.96 12.79
C TYR A 370 -18.52 9.99 12.42
N ILE A 371 -18.19 9.97 11.10
CA ILE A 371 -16.94 9.44 10.58
C ILE A 371 -15.98 10.62 10.42
N ILE A 372 -14.89 10.60 11.15
CA ILE A 372 -13.89 11.66 11.20
C ILE A 372 -12.65 11.21 10.45
N VAL A 373 -12.25 11.95 9.41
CA VAL A 373 -11.00 11.72 8.69
C VAL A 373 -9.94 12.67 9.21
N THR A 374 -8.77 12.15 9.60
CA THR A 374 -7.70 12.98 10.17
C THR A 374 -6.33 12.38 9.87
N THR A 375 -5.28 13.18 10.04
CA THR A 375 -3.89 12.68 9.98
C THR A 375 -3.42 12.20 11.35
N LEU A 376 -2.42 11.31 11.35
CA LEU A 376 -1.83 10.79 12.59
C LEU A 376 -1.34 11.91 13.52
N GLN A 377 -0.81 13.01 12.97
CA GLN A 377 -0.32 14.16 13.73
C GLN A 377 -1.43 14.90 14.49
N LYS A 378 -2.61 15.02 13.89
CA LYS A 378 -3.78 15.68 14.50
C LYS A 378 -4.51 14.75 15.46
N PHE A 379 -4.30 13.45 15.36
CA PHE A 379 -4.96 12.43 16.17
C PHE A 379 -4.45 12.36 17.62
N ARG A 380 -3.17 12.67 17.87
CA ARG A 380 -2.54 12.57 19.19
C ARG A 380 -3.25 13.29 20.33
N PRO A 381 -3.61 14.57 20.21
CA PRO A 381 -4.31 15.27 21.27
C PRO A 381 -5.65 14.61 21.63
N ILE A 382 -6.24 13.86 20.71
CA ILE A 382 -7.53 13.22 20.83
C ILE A 382 -7.46 11.94 21.63
N LEU A 383 -6.35 11.21 21.56
CA LEU A 383 -6.17 9.97 22.32
C LEU A 383 -6.40 10.15 23.83
N ASN A 384 -5.94 11.27 24.37
CA ASN A 384 -6.14 11.57 25.79
C ASN A 384 -7.61 11.81 26.14
N GLU A 385 -8.37 12.38 25.22
CA GLU A 385 -9.81 12.61 25.40
C GLU A 385 -10.62 11.31 25.26
N ILE A 386 -10.25 10.46 24.30
CA ILE A 386 -10.82 9.10 24.15
C ILE A 386 -10.62 8.29 25.43
N LYS A 387 -9.44 8.39 26.03
CA LYS A 387 -9.14 7.73 27.31
C LYS A 387 -10.00 8.25 28.48
N ARG A 388 -10.33 9.55 28.49
CA ARG A 388 -11.16 10.16 29.54
C ARG A 388 -12.63 9.82 29.41
N ASN A 389 -13.08 9.41 28.22
CA ASN A 389 -14.49 9.15 27.92
C ASN A 389 -14.73 7.64 27.75
N GLU A 390 -14.65 6.88 28.87
CA GLU A 390 -14.83 5.42 28.89
C GLU A 390 -16.28 4.98 28.59
N GLU A 391 -17.25 5.90 28.64
CA GLU A 391 -18.65 5.60 28.33
C GLU A 391 -18.94 5.51 26.82
N ARG A 392 -18.01 5.89 25.97
CA ARG A 392 -18.17 5.87 24.52
C ARG A 392 -17.21 4.89 23.87
N ASN A 393 -17.70 4.24 22.83
CA ASN A 393 -16.94 3.29 22.05
C ASN A 393 -16.55 3.88 20.69
N TYR A 394 -15.34 3.55 20.25
CA TYR A 394 -14.75 4.08 19.04
C TYR A 394 -14.27 2.96 18.12
N ALA A 395 -14.32 3.21 16.81
CA ALA A 395 -13.60 2.43 15.81
C ALA A 395 -12.51 3.31 15.18
N ILE A 396 -11.28 2.85 15.21
CA ILE A 396 -10.15 3.54 14.59
C ILE A 396 -9.65 2.72 13.42
N ILE A 397 -9.70 3.31 12.24
CA ILE A 397 -9.24 2.69 10.99
C ILE A 397 -7.96 3.41 10.57
N ILE A 398 -6.88 2.66 10.37
CA ILE A 398 -5.56 3.19 10.04
C ILE A 398 -5.21 2.74 8.63
N ASP A 399 -5.06 3.68 7.71
CA ASP A 399 -4.54 3.41 6.37
C ASP A 399 -3.02 3.48 6.37
N GLU A 400 -2.39 2.59 5.60
CA GLU A 400 -0.93 2.44 5.49
C GLU A 400 -0.24 2.33 6.87
N ALA A 401 -0.73 1.41 7.70
CA ALA A 401 -0.31 1.23 9.10
C ALA A 401 1.19 0.94 9.31
N HIS A 402 1.95 0.73 8.23
CA HIS A 402 3.41 0.61 8.26
C HIS A 402 4.14 1.95 8.16
N SER A 403 3.42 3.03 7.77
CA SER A 403 4.03 4.35 7.58
C SER A 403 4.13 5.12 8.87
N SER A 404 5.13 5.93 8.95
CA SER A 404 5.44 6.71 10.12
C SER A 404 6.01 8.06 9.69
N THR A 405 5.13 9.03 9.58
CA THR A 405 5.51 10.42 9.30
C THR A 405 5.36 11.27 10.55
N ALA A 406 6.44 11.62 11.19
CA ALA A 406 6.43 12.67 12.21
C ALA A 406 7.80 13.32 12.50
N GLY A 407 8.62 13.62 11.48
CA GLY A 407 9.89 14.34 11.67
C GLY A 407 9.76 15.83 12.00
N LYS A 408 8.63 16.50 11.77
CA LYS A 408 8.56 17.97 11.83
C LYS A 408 7.96 18.59 13.10
N SER A 409 7.37 17.81 14.00
CA SER A 409 6.67 18.36 15.18
C SER A 409 7.55 18.50 16.43
N MET A 410 8.66 17.74 16.52
CA MET A 410 9.57 17.83 17.67
C MET A 410 10.65 18.93 17.56
N SER A 411 10.97 19.41 16.37
CA SER A 411 11.91 20.53 16.20
C SER A 411 11.40 21.83 16.83
N LYS A 412 10.09 22.08 16.82
CA LYS A 412 9.50 23.28 17.45
C LYS A 412 9.56 23.28 18.99
N ALA A 413 9.49 22.13 19.62
CA ALA A 413 9.61 22.03 21.08
C ALA A 413 11.08 22.24 21.53
N SER A 414 12.04 21.79 20.71
CA SER A 414 13.47 21.99 20.96
C SER A 414 13.91 23.45 20.73
N GLU A 415 13.33 24.15 19.75
CA GLU A 415 13.61 25.56 19.48
C GLU A 415 13.20 26.48 20.63
N THR A 416 12.15 26.14 21.36
CA THR A 416 11.67 26.93 22.51
C THR A 416 12.59 26.79 23.72
N LEU A 417 13.31 25.65 23.84
CA LEU A 417 14.15 25.35 24.99
C LEU A 417 15.62 25.78 24.79
N THR A 418 16.13 25.91 23.58
CA THR A 418 17.55 26.18 23.32
C THR A 418 17.87 27.57 22.77
N GLY A 419 16.89 28.37 22.37
CA GLY A 419 17.10 29.77 21.93
C GLY A 419 17.99 29.96 20.71
N LYS A 420 18.30 28.92 19.93
CA LYS A 420 19.14 29.00 18.71
C LYS A 420 18.34 28.59 17.48
N SER A 421 18.33 29.47 16.51
CA SER A 421 17.71 29.28 15.19
C SER A 421 18.46 28.21 14.38
N LEU A 422 17.79 27.11 14.09
CA LEU A 422 18.27 26.01 13.24
C LEU A 422 17.96 26.30 11.76
N LYS A 423 18.61 27.26 11.16
CA LYS A 423 18.36 27.59 9.74
C LYS A 423 19.39 27.05 8.74
N GLU A 424 20.47 26.40 9.16
CA GLU A 424 21.59 26.12 8.26
C GLU A 424 22.10 24.66 8.20
N SER A 425 21.48 23.67 8.84
CA SER A 425 22.00 22.29 8.85
C SER A 425 21.07 21.21 8.32
N VAL A 426 20.13 21.54 7.46
CA VAL A 426 18.96 20.66 7.12
C VAL A 426 19.21 19.68 5.97
N GLU A 427 20.27 19.79 5.18
CA GLU A 427 20.39 19.05 3.91
C GLU A 427 21.03 17.64 3.99
N LEU A 428 21.80 17.33 5.02
CA LEU A 428 22.45 16.00 5.16
C LEU A 428 21.77 15.06 6.17
N ASP A 429 21.00 15.59 7.13
CA ASP A 429 20.29 14.81 8.13
C ASP A 429 19.02 14.11 7.56
N ASP A 430 18.48 14.54 6.43
CA ASP A 430 17.25 14.00 5.83
C ASP A 430 17.38 12.54 5.35
N VAL A 431 18.58 12.03 5.09
CA VAL A 431 18.80 10.68 4.56
C VAL A 431 18.85 9.59 5.65
N TYR A 432 19.25 9.96 6.88
CA TYR A 432 19.41 9.00 7.99
C TYR A 432 18.37 9.13 9.11
N GLU A 433 17.78 10.31 9.34
CA GLU A 433 16.80 10.54 10.41
C GLU A 433 15.37 10.09 10.04
N ASP A 434 14.99 10.09 8.76
CA ASP A 434 13.63 9.72 8.32
C ASP A 434 13.25 8.25 8.58
N LEU A 435 14.22 7.36 8.72
CA LEU A 435 13.98 5.94 8.98
C LEU A 435 13.69 5.61 10.44
N GLU A 436 14.26 6.39 11.38
CA GLU A 436 14.17 6.08 12.81
C GLU A 436 13.00 6.77 13.54
N ASP A 437 12.70 8.02 13.20
CA ASP A 437 11.71 8.80 13.96
C ASP A 437 10.27 8.38 13.73
N GLY A 438 9.99 7.85 12.60
CA GLY A 438 8.66 7.42 12.27
C GLY A 438 8.22 6.13 12.95
N GLN A 439 9.11 5.15 13.09
CA GLN A 439 8.83 3.91 13.83
C GLN A 439 8.53 4.21 15.31
N ASN A 440 9.29 5.14 15.90
CA ASN A 440 9.10 5.56 17.29
C ASN A 440 7.73 6.19 17.55
N GLN A 441 7.15 6.82 16.55
CA GLN A 441 5.87 7.48 16.65
C GLN A 441 4.72 6.49 16.75
N LEU A 442 4.68 5.49 15.84
CA LEU A 442 3.67 4.43 15.88
C LEU A 442 3.75 3.65 17.21
N LEU A 443 4.97 3.47 17.74
CA LEU A 443 5.19 2.77 19.00
C LEU A 443 4.71 3.58 20.22
N ARG A 444 4.95 4.90 20.25
CA ARG A 444 4.43 5.78 21.30
C ARG A 444 2.90 5.84 21.25
N ASP A 445 2.33 5.97 20.07
CA ASP A 445 0.89 5.98 19.87
C ASP A 445 0.28 4.60 20.11
N GLY A 446 1.01 3.53 19.83
CA GLY A 446 0.65 2.15 20.13
C GLY A 446 0.50 1.87 21.62
N ALA A 447 1.37 2.42 22.47
CA ALA A 447 1.23 2.31 23.92
C ALA A 447 -0.05 3.02 24.41
N ALA A 448 -0.35 4.18 23.85
CA ALA A 448 -1.58 4.90 24.12
C ALA A 448 -2.83 4.13 23.65
N ILE A 449 -2.73 3.47 22.52
CA ILE A 449 -3.77 2.67 21.88
C ILE A 449 -4.19 1.47 22.74
N ARG A 450 -3.25 0.79 23.43
CA ARG A 450 -3.56 -0.43 24.19
C ARG A 450 -4.29 -0.22 25.50
N SER A 451 -4.20 0.96 26.07
CA SER A 451 -4.86 1.25 27.33
C SER A 451 -6.38 1.45 27.22
N THR A 452 -6.94 1.48 26.00
CA THR A 452 -8.35 1.77 25.75
C THR A 452 -9.12 0.49 25.39
N LYS A 453 -9.92 -0.02 26.33
CA LYS A 453 -10.83 -1.17 26.11
C LYS A 453 -12.05 -0.82 25.26
N ASN A 454 -12.36 0.45 25.12
CA ASN A 454 -13.50 1.00 24.39
C ASN A 454 -13.17 1.35 22.91
N VAL A 455 -12.07 0.82 22.35
CA VAL A 455 -11.62 1.13 20.98
C VAL A 455 -11.31 -0.14 20.22
N SER A 456 -11.94 -0.32 19.07
CA SER A 456 -11.54 -1.32 18.07
C SER A 456 -10.62 -0.70 17.02
N TYR A 457 -9.54 -1.39 16.66
CA TYR A 457 -8.53 -0.92 15.70
C TYR A 457 -8.51 -1.78 14.46
N PHE A 458 -8.56 -1.15 13.29
CA PHE A 458 -8.50 -1.80 11.98
C PHE A 458 -7.32 -1.22 11.20
N ALA A 459 -6.25 -1.98 11.09
CA ALA A 459 -5.00 -1.56 10.47
C ALA A 459 -4.89 -2.15 9.06
N PHE A 460 -4.89 -1.28 8.04
CA PHE A 460 -4.73 -1.65 6.64
C PHE A 460 -3.30 -1.40 6.19
N THR A 461 -2.70 -2.37 5.51
CA THR A 461 -1.37 -2.21 4.92
C THR A 461 -1.16 -3.16 3.74
N ALA A 462 -0.31 -2.76 2.79
CA ALA A 462 0.19 -3.64 1.74
C ALA A 462 1.48 -4.37 2.14
N THR A 463 2.21 -3.81 3.10
CA THR A 463 3.55 -4.25 3.52
C THR A 463 3.63 -4.27 5.05
N PRO A 464 3.02 -5.28 5.71
CA PRO A 464 3.08 -5.39 7.15
C PRO A 464 4.53 -5.52 7.64
N LYS A 465 4.85 -4.81 8.72
CA LYS A 465 6.11 -4.91 9.43
C LYS A 465 5.92 -5.71 10.73
N LYS A 466 7.04 -6.11 11.35
CA LYS A 466 7.02 -6.80 12.64
C LYS A 466 6.18 -6.06 13.68
N GLU A 467 6.42 -4.75 13.83
CA GLU A 467 5.71 -3.90 14.80
C GLU A 467 4.21 -3.84 14.52
N THR A 468 3.83 -3.77 13.24
CA THR A 468 2.43 -3.78 12.81
C THR A 468 1.78 -5.13 13.15
N MET A 469 2.52 -6.23 12.94
CA MET A 469 2.07 -7.59 13.30
C MET A 469 1.94 -7.76 14.81
N GLU A 470 2.88 -7.26 15.60
CA GLU A 470 2.80 -7.30 17.06
C GLU A 470 1.61 -6.51 17.61
N LEU A 471 1.34 -5.32 17.05
CA LEU A 471 0.28 -4.42 17.49
C LEU A 471 -1.12 -4.91 17.10
N PHE A 472 -1.30 -5.31 15.85
CA PHE A 472 -2.62 -5.56 15.26
C PHE A 472 -2.85 -7.00 14.82
N GLY A 473 -1.81 -7.85 14.85
CA GLY A 473 -1.90 -9.24 14.45
C GLY A 473 -2.82 -10.07 15.34
N THR A 474 -3.53 -10.99 14.71
CA THR A 474 -4.39 -11.98 15.36
C THR A 474 -3.54 -13.15 15.85
N ARG A 475 -3.72 -13.57 17.08
CA ARG A 475 -2.99 -14.70 17.67
C ARG A 475 -3.50 -16.03 17.14
N THR A 476 -2.59 -16.88 16.68
CA THR A 476 -2.84 -18.24 16.19
C THR A 476 -1.91 -19.25 16.88
N GLU A 477 -1.96 -20.53 16.51
CA GLU A 477 -1.09 -21.56 17.06
C GLU A 477 0.39 -21.36 16.71
N ILE A 478 0.69 -20.77 15.55
CA ILE A 478 2.06 -20.51 15.07
C ILE A 478 2.62 -19.13 15.49
N GLY A 479 1.83 -18.33 16.23
CA GLY A 479 2.18 -16.96 16.62
C GLY A 479 1.13 -15.96 16.19
N LYS A 480 1.54 -14.70 15.89
CA LYS A 480 0.64 -13.67 15.40
C LYS A 480 0.68 -13.59 13.88
N THR A 481 -0.49 -13.48 13.25
CA THR A 481 -0.65 -13.30 11.82
C THR A 481 -1.74 -12.25 11.50
N TYR A 482 -2.05 -12.04 10.23
CA TYR A 482 -3.10 -11.11 9.78
C TYR A 482 -4.52 -11.63 10.07
N PHE A 483 -5.48 -10.73 10.14
CA PHE A 483 -6.91 -11.06 10.26
C PHE A 483 -7.55 -11.40 8.91
N ASP A 484 -7.22 -10.62 7.86
CA ASP A 484 -7.64 -10.87 6.48
C ASP A 484 -6.52 -10.54 5.49
N LYS A 485 -6.44 -11.30 4.40
CA LYS A 485 -5.37 -11.15 3.38
C LYS A 485 -5.93 -11.17 1.96
N TYR A 486 -5.37 -10.29 1.13
CA TYR A 486 -5.45 -10.36 -0.33
C TYR A 486 -4.04 -10.17 -0.87
N SER A 487 -3.38 -11.27 -1.23
CA SER A 487 -1.96 -11.31 -1.56
C SER A 487 -1.66 -10.57 -2.88
N MET A 488 -0.41 -10.17 -3.05
CA MET A 488 0.07 -9.63 -4.32
C MET A 488 0.02 -10.70 -5.41
N ARG A 489 0.35 -11.96 -5.09
CA ARG A 489 0.27 -13.11 -5.99
C ARG A 489 -1.15 -13.28 -6.53
N GLN A 490 -2.15 -13.36 -5.66
CA GLN A 490 -3.55 -13.48 -6.07
C GLN A 490 -3.94 -12.32 -6.99
N ALA A 491 -3.60 -11.09 -6.63
CA ALA A 491 -3.94 -9.91 -7.41
C ALA A 491 -3.29 -9.89 -8.81
N ILE A 492 -2.05 -10.38 -8.95
CA ILE A 492 -1.34 -10.50 -10.23
C ILE A 492 -1.93 -11.63 -11.08
N GLU A 493 -2.12 -12.82 -10.50
CA GLU A 493 -2.67 -13.98 -11.21
C GLU A 493 -4.11 -13.74 -11.66
N GLU A 494 -4.89 -13.01 -10.89
CA GLU A 494 -6.23 -12.52 -11.27
C GLU A 494 -6.19 -11.39 -12.31
N ARG A 495 -5.00 -10.90 -12.69
CA ARG A 495 -4.78 -9.77 -13.61
C ARG A 495 -5.47 -8.48 -13.15
N PHE A 496 -5.66 -8.34 -11.86
CA PHE A 496 -6.21 -7.11 -11.28
C PHE A 496 -5.12 -6.05 -11.12
N ILE A 497 -3.88 -6.48 -10.85
CA ILE A 497 -2.69 -5.66 -10.94
C ILE A 497 -1.68 -6.33 -11.87
N LEU A 498 -0.76 -5.55 -12.42
CA LEU A 498 0.35 -6.07 -13.21
C LEU A 498 1.53 -6.42 -12.30
N ASN A 499 2.31 -7.42 -12.70
CA ASN A 499 3.62 -7.63 -12.12
C ASN A 499 4.60 -6.58 -12.67
N PRO A 500 5.09 -5.64 -11.86
CA PRO A 500 5.97 -4.59 -12.35
C PRO A 500 7.40 -5.08 -12.68
N LEU A 501 7.78 -6.29 -12.25
CA LEU A 501 9.12 -6.85 -12.39
C LEU A 501 9.27 -7.82 -13.59
N LEU A 502 8.29 -7.85 -14.49
CA LEU A 502 8.35 -8.70 -15.69
C LEU A 502 9.43 -8.28 -16.68
N CYS A 503 9.76 -7.00 -16.72
CA CYS A 503 10.78 -6.47 -17.61
C CYS A 503 11.66 -5.48 -16.82
N TYR A 504 12.83 -5.94 -16.44
CA TYR A 504 13.77 -5.23 -15.59
C TYR A 504 15.12 -5.14 -16.30
N THR A 505 15.78 -3.98 -16.19
CA THR A 505 17.12 -3.74 -16.71
C THR A 505 17.95 -3.13 -15.59
N SER A 506 19.14 -3.65 -15.34
CA SER A 506 20.05 -3.12 -14.34
C SER A 506 21.32 -2.58 -14.95
N TYR A 507 21.76 -1.47 -14.38
CA TYR A 507 23.04 -0.83 -14.68
C TYR A 507 23.91 -0.81 -13.41
N GLN A 508 25.19 -0.62 -13.60
CA GLN A 508 26.16 -0.43 -12.54
C GLN A 508 26.98 0.82 -12.83
N ASP A 509 27.09 1.70 -11.83
CA ASP A 509 27.81 2.96 -11.92
C ASP A 509 29.22 2.83 -11.34
N PHE A 510 30.19 3.44 -12.02
CA PHE A 510 31.58 3.50 -11.64
C PHE A 510 32.05 4.96 -11.58
N TYR A 511 32.74 5.30 -10.50
CA TYR A 511 33.23 6.63 -10.25
C TYR A 511 34.69 6.59 -9.86
N ARG A 512 35.49 7.54 -10.39
CA ARG A 512 36.85 7.81 -9.92
C ARG A 512 37.01 9.27 -9.58
N ILE A 513 37.48 9.52 -8.36
CA ILE A 513 37.69 10.88 -7.83
C ILE A 513 39.15 11.07 -7.47
N GLU A 514 39.62 12.32 -7.57
CA GLU A 514 40.95 12.74 -7.14
C GLU A 514 40.81 13.92 -6.17
N LYS A 515 41.84 14.07 -5.33
CA LYS A 515 41.96 15.18 -4.38
C LYS A 515 42.18 16.50 -5.11
N LYS A 516 41.39 17.50 -4.79
CA LYS A 516 41.47 18.85 -5.39
C LYS A 516 42.34 19.81 -4.60
N LYS A 517 42.42 19.65 -3.30
CA LYS A 517 43.14 20.54 -2.38
C LYS A 517 43.72 19.73 -1.24
N GLU A 518 44.99 20.10 -0.82
CA GLU A 518 45.58 19.53 0.39
C GLU A 518 44.74 19.91 1.61
N ASP A 519 44.31 18.93 2.38
CA ASP A 519 43.57 19.11 3.61
C ASP A 519 43.90 17.97 4.58
N ASP A 520 44.44 18.34 5.74
CA ASP A 520 44.82 17.41 6.81
C ASP A 520 43.71 17.29 7.88
N THR A 521 42.53 17.85 7.62
CA THR A 521 41.39 17.77 8.53
C THR A 521 40.86 16.37 8.57
N GLU A 522 40.59 15.83 9.77
CA GLU A 522 39.89 14.56 9.95
C GLU A 522 38.39 14.78 9.85
N TYR A 523 37.73 13.96 9.02
CA TYR A 523 36.31 13.96 8.79
C TYR A 523 35.66 12.63 9.26
N ASP A 524 34.39 12.69 9.62
CA ASP A 524 33.57 11.48 9.78
C ASP A 524 33.51 10.76 8.40
N SER A 525 34.16 9.62 8.31
CA SER A 525 34.32 8.88 7.05
C SER A 525 32.99 8.58 6.35
N ALA A 526 31.95 8.22 7.10
CA ALA A 526 30.64 7.91 6.54
C ALA A 526 29.94 9.17 5.99
N LYS A 527 30.01 10.29 6.73
CA LYS A 527 29.44 11.57 6.27
C LYS A 527 30.19 12.12 5.07
N ALA A 528 31.52 12.02 5.09
CA ALA A 528 32.34 12.47 3.98
C ALA A 528 32.08 11.67 2.70
N GLN A 529 32.00 10.34 2.80
CA GLN A 529 31.65 9.50 1.66
C GLN A 529 30.23 9.83 1.12
N ALA A 530 29.26 10.08 2.00
CA ALA A 530 27.92 10.47 1.58
C ALA A 530 27.90 11.83 0.88
N ALA A 531 28.66 12.82 1.39
CA ALA A 531 28.79 14.15 0.77
C ALA A 531 29.49 14.07 -0.58
N ILE A 532 30.57 13.29 -0.69
CA ILE A 532 31.29 13.02 -1.94
C ILE A 532 30.36 12.33 -2.95
N LEU A 533 29.65 11.28 -2.54
CA LEU A 533 28.71 10.58 -3.42
C LEU A 533 27.62 11.53 -3.93
N ASN A 534 27.05 12.35 -3.06
CA ASN A 534 26.05 13.34 -3.46
C ASN A 534 26.61 14.38 -4.44
N TYR A 535 27.83 14.84 -4.24
CA TYR A 535 28.53 15.74 -5.16
C TYR A 535 28.75 15.09 -6.53
N VAL A 536 29.30 13.88 -6.57
CA VAL A 536 29.61 13.13 -7.78
C VAL A 536 28.32 12.82 -8.56
N THR A 537 27.29 12.31 -7.89
CA THR A 537 26.04 11.94 -8.54
C THR A 537 25.20 13.14 -9.02
N THR A 538 25.47 14.36 -8.51
CA THR A 538 24.85 15.60 -9.02
C THR A 538 25.70 16.31 -10.08
N SER A 539 26.86 15.77 -10.48
CA SER A 539 27.69 16.34 -11.53
C SER A 539 26.97 16.33 -12.88
N ASP A 540 27.26 17.32 -13.72
CA ASP A 540 26.65 17.45 -15.05
C ASP A 540 26.89 16.22 -15.90
N GLU A 541 28.10 15.63 -15.87
CA GLU A 541 28.46 14.43 -16.63
C GLU A 541 27.58 13.24 -16.27
N VAL A 542 27.40 12.96 -14.98
CA VAL A 542 26.55 11.84 -14.49
C VAL A 542 25.08 12.06 -14.86
N ILE A 543 24.56 13.25 -14.58
CA ILE A 543 23.17 13.61 -14.85
C ILE A 543 22.87 13.56 -16.36
N GLN A 544 23.78 14.09 -17.21
CA GLN A 544 23.58 14.07 -18.66
C GLN A 544 23.64 12.65 -19.24
N THR A 545 24.64 11.85 -18.84
CA THR A 545 24.78 10.46 -19.29
C THR A 545 23.55 9.62 -18.94
N LYS A 546 23.08 9.67 -17.69
CA LYS A 546 21.88 8.93 -17.27
C LYS A 546 20.63 9.47 -17.98
N THR A 547 20.51 10.78 -18.16
CA THR A 547 19.42 11.40 -18.92
C THR A 547 19.38 10.88 -20.36
N GLU A 548 20.52 10.79 -21.02
CA GLU A 548 20.62 10.28 -22.39
C GLU A 548 20.19 8.81 -22.46
N ILE A 549 20.64 7.95 -21.55
CA ILE A 549 20.24 6.55 -21.48
C ILE A 549 18.72 6.42 -21.28
N MET A 550 18.17 7.10 -20.27
CA MET A 550 16.73 7.03 -19.95
C MET A 550 15.85 7.54 -21.08
N LEU A 551 16.18 8.69 -21.66
CA LEU A 551 15.37 9.32 -22.71
C LEU A 551 15.53 8.63 -24.05
N SER A 552 16.72 8.11 -24.41
CA SER A 552 16.89 7.28 -25.62
C SER A 552 16.04 6.01 -25.51
N ASP A 553 16.06 5.29 -24.39
CA ASP A 553 15.18 4.13 -24.18
C ASP A 553 13.71 4.51 -24.30
N PHE A 554 13.28 5.60 -23.64
CA PHE A 554 11.89 6.03 -23.68
C PHE A 554 11.45 6.41 -25.10
N ILE A 555 12.22 7.21 -25.81
CA ILE A 555 11.89 7.71 -27.14
C ILE A 555 11.92 6.58 -28.19
N GLU A 556 12.93 5.73 -28.15
CA GLU A 556 13.08 4.69 -29.16
C GLU A 556 12.16 3.48 -28.94
N ARG A 557 11.93 3.08 -27.69
CA ARG A 557 11.28 1.81 -27.37
C ARG A 557 9.91 1.95 -26.70
N ARG A 558 9.65 3.00 -25.91
CA ARG A 558 8.49 3.05 -24.97
C ARG A 558 7.45 4.11 -25.30
N GLN A 559 7.81 5.20 -25.99
CA GLN A 559 6.89 6.32 -26.22
C GLN A 559 5.60 5.93 -26.96
N THR A 560 5.62 4.85 -27.75
CA THR A 560 4.46 4.36 -28.51
C THR A 560 3.52 3.48 -27.67
N TRP A 561 3.94 3.06 -26.47
CA TRP A 561 3.10 2.25 -25.61
C TRP A 561 1.81 2.98 -25.23
N LEU A 562 0.74 2.23 -24.95
CA LEU A 562 -0.60 2.76 -24.69
C LEU A 562 -1.06 3.76 -25.78
N GLU A 563 -0.81 3.42 -27.06
CA GLU A 563 -1.19 4.27 -28.18
C GLU A 563 -0.56 5.69 -28.12
N GLY A 564 0.66 5.76 -27.59
CA GLY A 564 1.40 7.02 -27.45
C GLY A 564 1.07 7.80 -26.17
N ARG A 565 0.39 7.21 -25.17
CA ARG A 565 0.07 7.84 -23.88
C ARG A 565 0.95 7.38 -22.72
N ALA A 566 1.87 6.45 -22.94
CA ALA A 566 2.74 5.94 -21.88
C ALA A 566 3.54 7.04 -21.19
N LYS A 567 3.61 6.97 -19.86
CA LYS A 567 4.38 7.88 -19.01
C LYS A 567 5.52 7.14 -18.31
N ALA A 568 6.61 7.87 -18.07
CA ALA A 568 7.76 7.38 -17.31
C ALA A 568 7.94 8.18 -16.02
N MET A 569 8.33 7.50 -14.94
CA MET A 569 8.68 8.11 -13.67
C MET A 569 10.17 7.90 -13.38
N ILE A 570 10.87 8.96 -13.02
CA ILE A 570 12.28 8.95 -12.62
C ILE A 570 12.34 9.15 -11.11
N ILE A 571 12.85 8.14 -10.40
CA ILE A 571 13.01 8.16 -8.95
C ILE A 571 14.40 8.66 -8.63
N THR A 572 14.50 9.83 -8.00
CA THR A 572 15.78 10.48 -7.73
C THR A 572 16.21 10.36 -6.25
N PRO A 573 17.53 10.35 -5.96
CA PRO A 573 18.05 10.24 -4.61
C PRO A 573 17.60 11.38 -3.69
N SER A 574 17.62 12.62 -4.19
CA SER A 574 17.30 13.82 -3.41
C SER A 574 16.57 14.87 -4.26
N ARG A 575 16.07 15.90 -3.59
CA ARG A 575 15.44 17.06 -4.22
C ARG A 575 16.40 17.82 -5.14
N LYS A 576 17.69 17.88 -4.80
CA LYS A 576 18.73 18.48 -5.64
C LYS A 576 18.86 17.72 -6.95
N HIS A 577 18.95 16.38 -6.89
CA HIS A 577 18.95 15.54 -8.09
C HIS A 577 17.72 15.76 -8.95
N ALA A 578 16.53 15.89 -8.36
CA ALA A 578 15.31 16.14 -9.11
C ALA A 578 15.36 17.45 -9.91
N VAL A 579 15.94 18.51 -9.33
CA VAL A 579 16.16 19.79 -10.03
C VAL A 579 17.16 19.60 -11.17
N CYS A 580 18.32 18.96 -10.92
CA CYS A 580 19.33 18.70 -11.94
C CYS A 580 18.78 17.89 -13.11
N TYR A 581 18.08 16.78 -12.83
CA TYR A 581 17.41 15.98 -13.87
C TYR A 581 16.36 16.77 -14.65
N LYS A 582 15.54 17.59 -13.97
CA LYS A 582 14.53 18.41 -14.68
C LYS A 582 15.18 19.36 -15.67
N LEU A 583 16.27 20.02 -15.31
CA LEU A 583 17.00 20.94 -16.19
C LEU A 583 17.62 20.18 -17.37
N ALA A 584 18.33 19.07 -17.13
CA ALA A 584 18.95 18.26 -18.16
C ALA A 584 17.93 17.63 -19.13
N ILE A 585 16.81 17.12 -18.61
CA ILE A 585 15.74 16.51 -19.40
C ILE A 585 15.07 17.57 -20.28
N ASP A 586 14.74 18.74 -19.76
CA ASP A 586 14.13 19.81 -20.54
C ASP A 586 15.05 20.28 -21.68
N GLU A 587 16.35 20.37 -21.42
CA GLU A 587 17.36 20.67 -22.45
C GLU A 587 17.41 19.57 -23.51
N TYR A 588 17.45 18.30 -23.09
CA TYR A 588 17.47 17.16 -24.00
C TYR A 588 16.21 17.13 -24.89
N LEU A 589 15.01 17.26 -24.29
CA LEU A 589 13.75 17.26 -25.03
C LEU A 589 13.66 18.40 -26.04
N LYS A 590 14.16 19.57 -25.66
CA LYS A 590 14.24 20.75 -26.56
C LYS A 590 15.20 20.50 -27.69
N LYS A 591 16.41 19.98 -27.42
CA LYS A 591 17.44 19.68 -28.42
C LYS A 591 16.96 18.66 -29.47
N HIS A 592 16.18 17.67 -29.06
CA HIS A 592 15.69 16.60 -29.94
C HIS A 592 14.29 16.89 -30.50
N GLY A 593 13.68 18.05 -30.21
CA GLY A 593 12.37 18.45 -30.72
C GLY A 593 11.23 17.51 -30.36
N CYS A 594 11.27 16.94 -29.15
CA CYS A 594 10.24 16.02 -28.66
C CYS A 594 8.89 16.73 -28.47
N GLY A 595 7.80 16.08 -28.88
CA GLY A 595 6.44 16.61 -28.77
C GLY A 595 5.80 16.46 -27.37
N PHE A 596 6.57 16.09 -26.35
CA PHE A 596 6.12 15.93 -24.96
C PHE A 596 7.07 16.65 -23.98
N ARG A 597 6.61 16.80 -22.75
CA ARG A 597 7.29 17.58 -21.71
C ARG A 597 7.52 16.76 -20.44
N SER A 598 8.36 17.28 -19.57
CA SER A 598 8.61 16.73 -18.24
C SER A 598 7.93 17.57 -17.16
N CYS A 599 7.64 16.95 -16.00
CA CYS A 599 7.27 17.65 -14.77
C CYS A 599 8.10 17.13 -13.59
N VAL A 600 8.21 17.93 -12.53
CA VAL A 600 8.98 17.56 -11.35
C VAL A 600 8.14 17.71 -10.08
N ALA A 601 8.28 16.76 -9.15
CA ALA A 601 7.56 16.73 -7.88
C ALA A 601 8.54 16.63 -6.70
N PHE A 602 8.60 17.70 -5.89
CA PHE A 602 9.34 17.73 -4.64
C PHE A 602 8.73 18.74 -3.66
N THR A 603 9.19 18.78 -2.42
CA THR A 603 8.67 19.69 -1.39
C THR A 603 9.73 20.73 -1.00
N GLY A 604 9.29 21.97 -0.71
CA GLY A 604 10.15 23.06 -0.24
C GLY A 604 10.89 23.77 -1.36
N THR A 605 11.96 24.47 -1.01
CA THR A 605 12.81 25.26 -1.92
C THR A 605 14.22 24.68 -1.94
N ILE A 606 14.82 24.55 -3.11
CA ILE A 606 16.21 24.10 -3.31
C ILE A 606 17.01 25.25 -3.85
N GLU A 607 18.21 25.43 -3.32
CA GLU A 607 19.20 26.38 -3.81
C GLU A 607 20.29 25.61 -4.57
N LEU A 608 20.50 25.98 -5.83
CA LEU A 608 21.53 25.43 -6.71
C LEU A 608 22.20 26.60 -7.44
N ASP A 609 23.53 26.73 -7.32
CA ASP A 609 24.34 27.79 -7.94
C ASP A 609 23.81 29.20 -7.63
N GLY A 610 23.34 29.44 -6.40
CA GLY A 610 22.79 30.71 -5.96
C GLY A 610 21.36 31.02 -6.47
N LEU A 611 20.76 30.11 -7.25
CA LEU A 611 19.37 30.20 -7.72
C LEU A 611 18.45 29.35 -6.86
N LYS A 612 17.25 29.87 -6.61
CA LYS A 612 16.20 29.16 -5.83
C LYS A 612 15.18 28.52 -6.76
N PHE A 613 14.91 27.24 -6.55
CA PHE A 613 13.95 26.44 -7.30
C PHE A 613 12.83 25.93 -6.40
N THR A 614 11.60 26.10 -6.86
CA THR A 614 10.41 25.48 -6.26
C THR A 614 9.68 24.63 -7.28
N GLU A 615 8.93 23.61 -6.81
CA GLU A 615 8.12 22.75 -7.69
C GLU A 615 7.24 23.57 -8.64
N GLU A 616 6.62 24.62 -8.12
CA GLU A 616 5.71 25.49 -8.86
C GLU A 616 6.42 26.27 -9.98
N GLN A 617 7.60 26.83 -9.68
CA GLN A 617 8.40 27.55 -10.67
C GLN A 617 8.91 26.63 -11.79
N MET A 618 9.30 25.40 -11.45
CA MET A 618 9.82 24.44 -12.43
C MET A 618 8.74 23.81 -13.31
N ASN A 619 7.48 23.84 -12.88
CA ASN A 619 6.31 23.36 -13.64
C ASN A 619 5.47 24.50 -14.23
N LYS A 620 6.00 25.72 -14.32
CA LYS A 620 5.29 26.94 -14.80
C LYS A 620 4.63 26.77 -16.18
N ASP A 621 5.18 25.91 -17.04
CA ASP A 621 4.67 25.68 -18.39
C ASP A 621 3.32 24.95 -18.41
N TYR A 622 2.86 24.44 -17.25
CA TYR A 622 1.55 23.82 -17.05
C TYR A 622 0.54 24.74 -16.34
N LEU A 623 0.84 26.03 -16.18
CA LEU A 623 -0.07 26.95 -15.53
C LEU A 623 -1.31 27.21 -16.39
N GLU A 624 -2.48 26.81 -15.91
CA GLU A 624 -3.76 27.20 -16.48
C GLU A 624 -4.11 28.61 -15.99
N HIS A 625 -4.18 29.59 -16.90
CA HIS A 625 -4.58 30.97 -16.63
C HIS A 625 -3.75 31.67 -15.51
N GLY A 626 -2.49 31.25 -15.30
CA GLY A 626 -1.64 31.83 -14.27
C GLY A 626 -1.92 31.35 -12.85
N VAL A 627 -2.76 30.32 -12.67
CA VAL A 627 -3.01 29.68 -11.38
C VAL A 627 -2.17 28.42 -11.28
N PRO A 628 -1.43 28.19 -10.17
CA PRO A 628 -0.68 26.96 -9.95
C PRO A 628 -1.63 25.75 -9.96
N CYS A 629 -1.38 24.79 -10.84
CA CYS A 629 -2.05 23.50 -10.81
C CYS A 629 -1.32 22.56 -9.83
N ASP A 630 -2.10 21.79 -9.06
CA ASP A 630 -1.55 20.67 -8.30
C ASP A 630 -0.85 19.67 -9.23
N ILE A 631 0.32 19.17 -8.83
CA ILE A 631 1.16 18.27 -9.64
C ILE A 631 0.40 17.02 -10.13
N LYS A 632 -0.52 16.49 -9.33
CA LYS A 632 -1.35 15.35 -9.73
C LYS A 632 -2.28 15.73 -10.88
N SER A 633 -2.90 16.91 -10.79
CA SER A 633 -3.73 17.44 -11.87
C SER A 633 -2.93 17.68 -13.15
N ILE A 634 -1.69 18.15 -13.04
CA ILE A 634 -0.78 18.27 -14.19
C ILE A 634 -0.59 16.91 -14.85
N ILE A 635 -0.27 15.89 -14.08
CA ILE A 635 0.02 14.55 -14.62
C ILE A 635 -1.23 13.91 -15.23
N HIS A 636 -2.39 13.98 -14.57
CA HIS A 636 -3.62 13.33 -15.04
C HIS A 636 -4.28 14.02 -16.23
N LYS A 637 -4.22 15.37 -16.30
CA LYS A 637 -4.97 16.12 -17.31
C LYS A 637 -4.18 16.45 -18.55
N ASN A 638 -2.85 16.33 -18.51
CA ASN A 638 -1.98 16.68 -19.64
C ASN A 638 -1.33 15.43 -20.24
N ASP A 639 -1.78 15.06 -21.41
CA ASP A 639 -1.23 13.91 -22.16
C ASP A 639 0.21 14.13 -22.63
N ASP A 640 0.63 15.39 -22.73
CA ASP A 640 2.00 15.76 -23.09
C ASP A 640 2.97 15.75 -21.89
N CYS A 641 2.48 15.65 -20.64
CA CYS A 641 3.29 15.40 -19.45
C CYS A 641 3.67 13.92 -19.38
N ARG A 642 4.78 13.53 -20.01
CA ARG A 642 5.15 12.12 -20.18
C ARG A 642 6.32 11.67 -19.32
N ILE A 643 7.16 12.59 -18.86
CA ILE A 643 8.29 12.30 -17.98
C ILE A 643 8.03 12.97 -16.62
N ILE A 644 7.95 12.15 -15.56
CA ILE A 644 7.62 12.59 -14.20
C ILE A 644 8.87 12.38 -13.33
N ILE A 645 9.47 13.45 -12.83
CA ILE A 645 10.68 13.39 -12.00
C ILE A 645 10.26 13.57 -10.55
N VAL A 646 10.66 12.65 -9.65
CA VAL A 646 10.20 12.67 -8.27
C VAL A 646 11.33 12.48 -7.27
N ALA A 647 11.28 13.30 -6.18
CA ALA A 647 12.08 13.13 -4.99
C ALA A 647 11.15 12.94 -3.79
N ASP A 648 10.99 11.71 -3.31
CA ASP A 648 10.11 11.25 -2.22
C ASP A 648 8.60 11.50 -2.45
N LYS A 649 8.22 12.61 -3.03
CA LYS A 649 6.84 12.94 -3.38
C LYS A 649 6.33 12.03 -4.50
N LEU A 650 5.09 11.55 -4.42
CA LEU A 650 4.43 10.63 -5.36
C LEU A 650 4.96 9.18 -5.38
N GLN A 651 6.00 8.83 -4.66
CA GLN A 651 6.47 7.44 -4.53
C GLN A 651 5.46 6.55 -3.80
N THR A 652 4.61 7.16 -2.96
CA THR A 652 3.52 6.48 -2.28
C THR A 652 2.20 7.24 -2.49
N GLY A 653 1.05 6.55 -2.52
CA GLY A 653 -0.26 7.18 -2.61
C GLY A 653 -0.57 7.91 -3.92
N PHE A 654 0.16 7.62 -5.00
CA PHE A 654 -0.10 8.15 -6.34
C PHE A 654 -0.59 7.04 -7.26
N ASP A 655 -1.58 7.34 -8.07
CA ASP A 655 -2.23 6.42 -9.00
C ASP A 655 -2.29 7.05 -10.40
N GLU A 656 -1.71 6.36 -11.40
CA GLU A 656 -1.68 6.80 -12.80
C GLU A 656 -1.66 5.57 -13.71
N ASP A 657 -2.74 5.34 -14.41
CA ASP A 657 -2.90 4.17 -15.28
C ASP A 657 -1.92 4.17 -16.45
N ALA A 658 -1.55 5.37 -16.95
CA ALA A 658 -0.61 5.53 -18.05
C ALA A 658 0.86 5.38 -17.63
N LEU A 659 1.17 5.22 -16.35
CA LEU A 659 2.55 5.03 -15.86
C LEU A 659 3.05 3.62 -16.20
N CYS A 660 3.89 3.51 -17.22
CA CYS A 660 4.40 2.25 -17.79
C CYS A 660 5.87 2.01 -17.47
N VAL A 661 6.64 3.07 -17.28
CA VAL A 661 8.09 3.01 -17.18
C VAL A 661 8.56 3.63 -15.86
N MET A 662 9.54 3.01 -15.24
CA MET A 662 10.20 3.56 -14.05
C MET A 662 11.71 3.49 -14.24
N TYR A 663 12.37 4.63 -14.06
CA TYR A 663 13.81 4.76 -14.01
C TYR A 663 14.22 5.04 -12.57
N ILE A 664 15.05 4.18 -11.99
CA ILE A 664 15.42 4.24 -10.58
C ILE A 664 16.88 4.63 -10.45
N ASP A 665 17.12 5.83 -9.92
CA ASP A 665 18.45 6.32 -9.55
C ASP A 665 18.57 6.55 -8.03
N LYS A 666 17.81 5.80 -7.25
CA LYS A 666 17.77 5.90 -5.80
C LYS A 666 17.94 4.54 -5.15
N LYS A 667 18.79 4.46 -4.12
CA LYS A 667 18.91 3.24 -3.34
C LYS A 667 17.63 2.98 -2.51
N LEU A 668 17.03 1.81 -2.72
CA LEU A 668 15.82 1.37 -2.03
C LEU A 668 16.23 0.47 -0.85
N ASN A 669 16.52 1.08 0.29
CA ASN A 669 17.12 0.40 1.46
C ASN A 669 16.14 -0.44 2.30
N SER A 670 14.86 -0.54 1.92
CA SER A 670 13.88 -1.36 2.65
C SER A 670 12.87 -1.99 1.71
N SER A 671 12.44 -3.21 2.07
CA SER A 671 11.41 -3.95 1.33
C SER A 671 10.11 -3.15 1.17
N VAL A 672 9.70 -2.42 2.21
CA VAL A 672 8.51 -1.56 2.16
C VAL A 672 8.66 -0.46 1.12
N LYS A 673 9.77 0.29 1.14
CA LYS A 673 10.01 1.38 0.16
C LYS A 673 10.10 0.84 -1.26
N ALA A 674 10.83 -0.26 -1.47
CA ALA A 674 10.97 -0.90 -2.78
C ALA A 674 9.61 -1.32 -3.36
N VAL A 675 8.84 -2.10 -2.60
CA VAL A 675 7.53 -2.58 -3.03
C VAL A 675 6.57 -1.43 -3.28
N GLN A 676 6.52 -0.42 -2.42
CA GLN A 676 5.62 0.72 -2.60
C GLN A 676 5.97 1.60 -3.82
N THR A 677 7.25 1.83 -4.04
CA THR A 677 7.71 2.65 -5.16
C THR A 677 7.47 1.93 -6.49
N ILE A 678 7.95 0.72 -6.65
CA ILE A 678 7.86 -0.03 -7.91
C ILE A 678 6.40 -0.43 -8.21
N SER A 679 5.58 -0.69 -7.19
CA SER A 679 4.16 -0.98 -7.36
C SER A 679 3.32 0.19 -7.91
N ARG A 680 3.89 1.38 -8.12
CA ARG A 680 3.20 2.44 -8.89
C ARG A 680 2.93 2.03 -10.33
N LEU A 681 3.73 1.11 -10.88
CA LEU A 681 3.55 0.56 -12.23
C LEU A 681 2.40 -0.46 -12.34
N ASN A 682 1.92 -1.00 -11.23
CA ASN A 682 1.06 -2.19 -11.21
C ASN A 682 -0.41 -1.95 -11.63
N ARG A 683 -0.82 -0.70 -11.88
CA ARG A 683 -2.18 -0.40 -12.36
C ARG A 683 -2.40 -0.96 -13.76
N THR A 684 -3.56 -1.57 -13.96
CA THR A 684 -3.92 -2.17 -15.25
C THR A 684 -4.54 -1.14 -16.19
N ALA A 685 -4.10 -1.14 -17.44
CA ALA A 685 -4.76 -0.46 -18.55
C ALA A 685 -4.76 -1.39 -19.78
N HIS A 686 -5.59 -1.10 -20.78
CA HIS A 686 -5.63 -1.91 -22.00
C HIS A 686 -4.27 -1.95 -22.68
N ASN A 687 -3.73 -3.15 -22.93
CA ASN A 687 -2.40 -3.36 -23.56
C ASN A 687 -1.21 -2.72 -22.82
N LYS A 688 -1.35 -2.40 -21.55
CA LYS A 688 -0.26 -1.85 -20.73
C LYS A 688 0.84 -2.90 -20.52
N ARG A 689 2.08 -2.44 -20.67
CA ARG A 689 3.31 -3.16 -20.32
C ARG A 689 4.03 -2.35 -19.25
N THR A 690 4.83 -3.00 -18.42
CA THR A 690 5.66 -2.36 -17.40
C THR A 690 7.12 -2.57 -17.71
N PHE A 691 7.94 -1.58 -17.37
CA PHE A 691 9.39 -1.64 -17.52
C PHE A 691 10.07 -0.88 -16.38
N VAL A 692 11.11 -1.48 -15.83
CA VAL A 692 11.96 -0.86 -14.81
C VAL A 692 13.40 -0.86 -15.32
N MET A 693 14.06 0.28 -15.21
CA MET A 693 15.51 0.42 -15.41
C MET A 693 16.11 0.98 -14.12
N ASP A 694 17.06 0.27 -13.56
CA ASP A 694 17.65 0.58 -12.25
C ASP A 694 19.16 0.78 -12.38
N PHE A 695 19.66 1.90 -11.87
CA PHE A 695 21.07 2.26 -11.89
C PHE A 695 21.82 1.94 -10.59
N VAL A 696 21.10 1.56 -9.51
CA VAL A 696 21.67 1.59 -8.15
C VAL A 696 21.41 0.31 -7.35
N ASN A 697 20.28 -0.36 -7.60
CA ASN A 697 19.88 -1.47 -6.76
C ASN A 697 20.24 -2.83 -7.38
N ASP A 698 20.61 -3.77 -6.52
CA ASP A 698 20.84 -5.15 -6.90
C ASP A 698 19.49 -5.83 -7.20
N PRO A 699 19.33 -6.47 -8.37
CA PRO A 699 18.14 -7.23 -8.71
C PRO A 699 17.77 -8.32 -7.70
N ASP A 700 18.74 -9.01 -7.11
CA ASP A 700 18.50 -10.07 -6.14
C ASP A 700 17.93 -9.51 -4.83
N MET A 701 18.39 -8.32 -4.42
CA MET A 701 17.83 -7.59 -3.28
C MET A 701 16.37 -7.16 -3.56
N ILE A 702 16.09 -6.65 -4.76
CA ILE A 702 14.73 -6.29 -5.18
C ILE A 702 13.83 -7.54 -5.20
N GLN A 703 14.32 -8.67 -5.71
CA GLN A 703 13.62 -9.95 -5.68
C GLN A 703 13.28 -10.37 -4.24
N ALA A 704 14.23 -10.33 -3.33
CA ALA A 704 14.02 -10.68 -1.92
C ALA A 704 12.97 -9.76 -1.27
N PHE A 705 13.04 -8.46 -1.53
CA PHE A 705 12.07 -7.49 -1.03
C PHE A 705 10.64 -7.75 -1.52
N PHE A 706 10.47 -8.11 -2.77
CA PHE A 706 9.16 -8.43 -3.32
C PHE A 706 8.64 -9.79 -2.88
N THR A 707 9.50 -10.80 -2.80
CA THR A 707 9.17 -12.15 -2.34
C THR A 707 8.55 -12.12 -0.94
N GLN A 708 9.02 -11.25 -0.05
CA GLN A 708 8.48 -11.07 1.30
C GLN A 708 6.98 -10.74 1.32
N TYR A 709 6.46 -10.04 0.31
CA TYR A 709 5.06 -9.61 0.25
C TYR A 709 4.29 -10.21 -0.93
N TYR A 710 4.90 -11.09 -1.70
CA TYR A 710 4.29 -11.67 -2.89
C TYR A 710 3.16 -12.64 -2.55
N GLY A 711 3.44 -13.60 -1.68
CA GLY A 711 2.50 -14.62 -1.21
C GLY A 711 3.13 -15.40 -0.06
N GLY A 712 2.48 -16.48 0.37
CA GLY A 712 2.92 -17.24 1.55
C GLY A 712 2.46 -16.61 2.87
N GLU A 713 2.58 -17.36 3.97
CA GLU A 713 2.22 -16.87 5.29
C GLU A 713 3.32 -15.97 5.86
N LEU A 714 2.93 -14.77 6.33
CA LEU A 714 3.81 -13.88 7.08
C LEU A 714 3.33 -13.88 8.52
N TYR A 715 4.18 -14.31 9.44
CA TYR A 715 3.81 -14.45 10.84
C TYR A 715 4.94 -14.05 11.79
N LEU A 716 4.58 -13.74 13.02
CA LEU A 716 5.51 -13.50 14.11
C LEU A 716 5.45 -14.67 15.09
N PRO A 717 6.48 -15.53 15.15
CA PRO A 717 6.55 -16.62 16.09
C PRO A 717 6.48 -16.12 17.54
N THR A 718 5.88 -16.91 18.44
CA THR A 718 5.77 -16.54 19.85
C THR A 718 7.15 -16.37 20.52
N GLU A 719 8.13 -17.13 20.11
CA GLU A 719 9.53 -17.06 20.59
C GLU A 719 10.26 -15.78 20.16
N ASN A 720 9.80 -15.15 19.07
CA ASN A 720 10.35 -13.90 18.55
C ASN A 720 9.58 -12.67 19.06
N GLU A 721 8.56 -12.85 19.90
CA GLU A 721 7.91 -11.75 20.61
C GLU A 721 8.91 -11.12 21.61
N THR A 722 8.87 -9.81 21.73
CA THR A 722 9.82 -9.07 22.59
C THR A 722 9.58 -9.37 24.08
N ASP A 723 10.60 -9.81 24.83
CA ASP A 723 10.48 -10.01 26.26
C ASP A 723 10.35 -8.65 27.00
N PRO A 724 9.24 -8.41 27.73
CA PRO A 724 9.06 -7.14 28.45
C PRO A 724 10.07 -6.94 29.59
N ASN A 725 10.70 -8.00 30.10
CA ASN A 725 11.67 -7.91 31.18
C ASN A 725 13.01 -7.26 30.75
N ILE A 726 13.27 -7.18 29.47
CA ILE A 726 14.47 -6.50 28.93
C ILE A 726 14.57 -5.03 29.39
N LEU A 727 13.45 -4.38 29.70
CA LEU A 727 13.45 -3.00 30.22
C LEU A 727 14.17 -2.88 31.55
N PHE A 728 13.99 -3.85 32.46
CA PHE A 728 14.68 -3.83 33.76
C PHE A 728 16.18 -4.01 33.59
N ALA A 729 16.60 -4.93 32.72
CA ALA A 729 18.02 -5.13 32.42
C ALA A 729 18.65 -3.88 31.78
N LYS A 730 17.95 -3.22 30.86
CA LYS A 730 18.44 -1.97 30.22
C LYS A 730 18.49 -0.81 31.20
N ARG A 731 17.50 -0.66 32.08
CA ARG A 731 17.58 0.32 33.20
C ARG A 731 18.83 0.13 34.04
N ASP A 732 19.03 -1.10 34.51
CA ASP A 732 20.15 -1.41 35.40
C ASP A 732 21.49 -1.15 34.68
N HIS A 733 21.60 -1.53 33.39
CA HIS A 733 22.78 -1.23 32.59
C HIS A 733 23.05 0.28 32.45
N ILE A 734 22.01 1.12 32.27
CA ILE A 734 22.18 2.58 32.22
C ILE A 734 22.65 3.13 33.57
N LEU A 735 22.12 2.61 34.67
CA LEU A 735 22.51 3.06 36.00
C LEU A 735 23.94 2.64 36.38
N ASP A 736 24.46 1.55 35.83
CA ASP A 736 25.83 1.05 36.01
C ASP A 736 26.92 2.03 35.49
N TYR A 737 26.54 2.96 34.58
CA TYR A 737 27.44 4.05 34.18
C TYR A 737 27.71 5.09 35.29
N CYS A 738 26.93 5.08 36.37
CA CYS A 738 27.01 6.01 37.49
C CYS A 738 26.92 7.51 37.12
N VAL A 739 26.26 7.81 35.99
CA VAL A 739 26.05 9.20 35.51
C VAL A 739 24.79 9.79 36.13
N VAL A 740 23.74 9.00 36.27
CA VAL A 740 22.43 9.37 36.84
C VAL A 740 21.97 8.32 37.84
N THR A 741 21.32 8.72 38.91
CA THR A 741 20.70 7.80 39.87
C THR A 741 19.17 7.79 39.72
N LEU A 742 18.49 6.77 40.26
CA LEU A 742 17.02 6.73 40.30
C LEU A 742 16.43 7.94 41.05
N LEU A 743 17.07 8.40 42.12
CA LEU A 743 16.62 9.58 42.85
C LEU A 743 16.75 10.87 42.01
N ASP A 744 17.83 11.01 41.26
CA ASP A 744 17.99 12.13 40.31
C ASP A 744 16.89 12.10 39.26
N ALA A 745 16.60 10.91 38.68
CA ALA A 745 15.56 10.74 37.68
C ALA A 745 14.17 11.09 38.23
N GLN A 746 13.82 10.63 39.42
CA GLN A 746 12.54 10.96 40.08
C GLN A 746 12.42 12.47 40.33
N LYS A 747 13.49 13.11 40.74
CA LYS A 747 13.53 14.55 41.02
C LYS A 747 13.38 15.37 39.71
N ILE A 748 14.10 15.00 38.65
CA ILE A 748 13.95 15.60 37.31
C ILE A 748 12.52 15.48 36.85
N TYR A 749 11.92 14.28 36.93
CA TYR A 749 10.56 14.06 36.50
C TYR A 749 9.54 14.92 37.28
N SER A 750 9.71 15.05 38.59
CA SER A 750 8.82 15.87 39.42
C SER A 750 8.89 17.36 39.04
N LEU A 751 10.07 17.88 38.79
CA LEU A 751 10.27 19.28 38.37
C LEU A 751 9.68 19.56 36.95
N ILE A 752 9.88 18.65 36.04
CA ILE A 752 9.30 18.76 34.66
C ILE A 752 7.77 18.69 34.74
N SER A 753 7.21 17.77 35.55
CA SER A 753 5.76 17.60 35.67
C SER A 753 5.07 18.77 36.37
N ALA A 754 5.81 19.54 37.23
CA ALA A 754 5.33 20.74 37.87
C ALA A 754 5.43 22.01 36.99
N ASN A 755 5.90 21.89 35.75
CA ASN A 755 6.24 23.01 34.84
C ASN A 755 7.32 23.97 35.43
N GLU A 756 8.20 23.46 36.26
CA GLU A 756 9.32 24.18 36.85
C GLU A 756 10.62 23.98 36.03
N GLU A 757 10.48 23.91 34.72
CA GLU A 757 11.60 23.68 33.79
C GLU A 757 12.70 24.74 33.84
N SER A 758 12.38 25.93 34.28
CA SER A 758 13.33 27.04 34.50
C SER A 758 13.87 27.15 35.91
N SER A 759 13.63 26.16 36.79
CA SER A 759 14.06 26.22 38.18
C SER A 759 15.58 26.09 38.30
N GLY A 760 16.18 26.87 39.20
CA GLY A 760 17.60 26.75 39.52
C GLY A 760 17.99 25.36 40.06
N GLU A 761 17.01 24.62 40.59
CA GLU A 761 17.21 23.29 41.12
C GLU A 761 17.40 22.28 39.99
N LEU A 762 16.56 22.32 38.93
CA LEU A 762 16.73 21.49 37.75
C LEU A 762 18.06 21.79 37.04
N THR A 763 18.38 23.06 36.89
CA THR A 763 19.67 23.48 36.27
C THR A 763 20.87 22.92 37.01
N SER A 764 20.84 23.00 38.37
CA SER A 764 21.93 22.47 39.20
C SER A 764 22.06 20.94 39.09
N LEU A 765 20.96 20.23 39.07
CA LEU A 765 20.91 18.78 38.94
C LEU A 765 21.43 18.30 37.56
N LEU A 766 20.98 18.94 36.50
CA LEU A 766 21.48 18.67 35.13
C LEU A 766 22.96 18.98 34.98
N ALA A 767 23.45 20.07 35.60
CA ALA A 767 24.90 20.41 35.64
C ALA A 767 25.74 19.36 36.39
N SER A 768 25.21 18.77 37.46
CA SER A 768 25.85 17.65 38.18
C SER A 768 25.95 16.40 37.31
N ILE A 769 24.85 16.02 36.66
CA ILE A 769 24.77 14.85 35.76
C ILE A 769 25.70 15.07 34.54
N SER A 770 25.70 16.27 33.97
CA SER A 770 26.61 16.64 32.86
C SER A 770 28.11 16.52 33.25
N ARG A 771 28.45 16.83 34.49
CA ARG A 771 29.82 16.66 35.01
C ARG A 771 30.19 15.17 35.11
N ASN A 772 29.30 14.33 35.63
CA ASN A 772 29.49 12.88 35.67
C ASN A 772 29.65 12.29 34.28
N TYR A 773 28.81 12.72 33.35
CA TYR A 773 28.86 12.30 31.92
C TYR A 773 30.23 12.67 31.29
N ARG A 774 30.68 13.90 31.48
CA ARG A 774 31.98 14.35 30.94
C ARG A 774 33.18 13.65 31.57
N ALA A 775 33.05 13.07 32.75
CA ALA A 775 34.06 12.26 33.40
C ALA A 775 34.26 10.88 32.80
N LEU A 776 33.31 10.41 32.01
CA LEU A 776 33.46 9.16 31.25
C LEU A 776 34.44 9.30 30.10
N GLU A 777 35.10 8.22 29.72
CA GLU A 777 35.87 8.13 28.47
C GLU A 777 34.97 8.39 27.24
N PRO A 778 35.49 8.96 26.14
CA PRO A 778 34.70 9.37 24.97
C PRO A 778 33.76 8.26 24.44
N ASP A 779 34.28 7.05 24.28
CA ASP A 779 33.48 5.90 23.78
C ASP A 779 32.37 5.49 24.76
N ARG A 780 32.65 5.53 26.06
CA ARG A 780 31.65 5.28 27.09
C ARG A 780 30.60 6.38 27.16
N ARG A 781 30.93 7.63 26.84
CA ARG A 781 29.94 8.71 26.72
C ARG A 781 28.98 8.46 25.57
N LYS A 782 29.52 8.10 24.40
CA LYS A 782 28.71 7.77 23.23
C LYS A 782 27.77 6.58 23.51
N ALA A 783 28.32 5.52 24.08
CA ALA A 783 27.54 4.34 24.45
C ALA A 783 26.41 4.67 25.42
N PHE A 784 26.71 5.44 26.49
CA PHE A 784 25.69 5.86 27.46
C PHE A 784 24.57 6.67 26.81
N ALA A 785 24.89 7.68 26.00
CA ALA A 785 23.90 8.49 25.31
C ALA A 785 23.00 7.63 24.41
N LEU A 786 23.60 6.68 23.69
CA LEU A 786 22.84 5.76 22.84
C LEU A 786 21.91 4.84 23.65
N GLU A 787 22.35 4.34 24.81
CA GLU A 787 21.51 3.53 25.70
C GLU A 787 20.31 4.33 26.26
N LEU A 788 20.50 5.62 26.59
CA LEU A 788 19.40 6.51 26.98
C LEU A 788 18.34 6.61 25.87
N LYS A 789 18.78 6.81 24.63
CA LYS A 789 17.89 6.87 23.44
C LYS A 789 17.16 5.54 23.23
N LYS A 790 17.90 4.43 23.30
CA LYS A 790 17.34 3.08 23.13
C LYS A 790 16.30 2.73 24.19
N PHE A 791 16.50 3.12 25.45
CA PHE A 791 15.59 2.83 26.55
C PHE A 791 14.21 3.45 26.32
N GLY A 792 14.15 4.73 25.93
CA GLY A 792 12.91 5.41 25.62
C GLY A 792 12.12 4.70 24.51
N LYS A 793 12.81 4.33 23.43
CA LYS A 793 12.22 3.57 22.31
C LYS A 793 11.65 2.23 22.77
N LEU A 794 12.46 1.47 23.51
CA LEU A 794 12.08 0.14 24.00
C LEU A 794 10.92 0.20 24.98
N PHE A 795 10.87 1.19 25.89
CA PHE A 795 9.75 1.37 26.81
C PHE A 795 8.42 1.57 26.07
N TYR A 796 8.38 2.50 25.13
CA TYR A 796 7.17 2.78 24.35
C TYR A 796 6.74 1.57 23.51
N TYR A 797 7.70 0.87 22.93
CA TYR A 797 7.44 -0.37 22.20
C TYR A 797 6.84 -1.46 23.07
N ILE A 798 7.47 -1.80 24.21
CA ILE A 798 6.98 -2.83 25.13
C ILE A 798 5.62 -2.45 25.70
N SER A 799 5.43 -1.19 26.08
CA SER A 799 4.13 -0.71 26.55
C SER A 799 3.04 -0.83 25.48
N ALA A 800 3.41 -0.62 24.22
CA ALA A 800 2.50 -0.83 23.10
C ALA A 800 2.18 -2.30 22.86
N VAL A 801 3.15 -3.18 22.96
CA VAL A 801 2.98 -4.61 22.66
C VAL A 801 2.27 -5.36 23.79
N TYR A 802 2.60 -5.13 25.05
CA TYR A 802 2.16 -5.98 26.17
C TYR A 802 1.07 -5.40 27.06
N ASN A 803 0.64 -4.18 26.81
CA ASN A 803 -0.30 -3.47 27.70
C ASN A 803 0.18 -3.41 29.16
N VAL A 804 1.50 -3.44 29.36
CA VAL A 804 2.13 -3.34 30.68
C VAL A 804 2.49 -1.88 30.91
N TRP A 805 1.72 -1.22 31.76
CA TRP A 805 2.02 0.13 32.21
C TRP A 805 2.78 0.06 33.53
N ASN A 806 4.02 0.53 33.52
CA ASN A 806 4.82 0.71 34.71
C ASN A 806 5.16 2.20 34.84
N PRO A 807 4.54 2.90 35.83
CA PRO A 807 4.75 4.34 36.03
C PRO A 807 6.21 4.72 36.23
N ASP A 808 6.98 3.86 36.93
CA ASP A 808 8.40 4.13 37.19
C ASP A 808 9.23 4.07 35.91
N MET A 809 8.93 3.12 35.03
CA MET A 809 9.60 3.00 33.73
C MET A 809 9.22 4.13 32.80
N GLU A 810 7.98 4.62 32.84
CA GLU A 810 7.57 5.80 32.10
C GLU A 810 8.34 7.05 32.52
N GLN A 811 8.43 7.27 33.81
CA GLN A 811 9.21 8.38 34.37
C GLN A 811 10.66 8.33 33.86
N LEU A 812 11.28 7.15 33.91
CA LEU A 812 12.64 6.95 33.40
C LEU A 812 12.73 7.18 31.90
N ALA A 813 11.77 6.74 31.11
CA ALA A 813 11.77 6.94 29.67
C ALA A 813 11.70 8.44 29.31
N VAL A 814 10.89 9.22 30.01
CA VAL A 814 10.81 10.67 29.86
C VAL A 814 12.13 11.31 30.25
N VAL A 815 12.65 10.99 31.43
CA VAL A 815 13.90 11.59 31.94
C VAL A 815 15.10 11.23 31.07
N PHE A 816 15.22 9.97 30.65
CA PHE A 816 16.33 9.54 29.77
C PHE A 816 16.28 10.21 28.40
N SER A 817 15.07 10.48 27.88
CA SER A 817 14.92 11.27 26.65
C SER A 817 15.39 12.72 26.83
N VAL A 818 15.06 13.35 27.96
CA VAL A 818 15.53 14.70 28.29
C VAL A 818 17.06 14.70 28.48
N LEU A 819 17.61 13.74 29.24
CA LEU A 819 19.05 13.62 29.44
C LEU A 819 19.79 13.39 28.14
N TYR A 820 19.28 12.57 27.23
CA TYR A 820 19.86 12.40 25.89
C TYR A 820 20.00 13.75 25.18
N ASN A 821 18.94 14.55 25.15
CA ASN A 821 18.96 15.86 24.48
C ASN A 821 19.90 16.87 25.13
N VAL A 822 20.10 16.77 26.46
CA VAL A 822 20.97 17.68 27.22
C VAL A 822 22.45 17.28 27.18
N LEU A 823 22.72 15.97 27.22
CA LEU A 823 24.06 15.42 27.36
C LEU A 823 24.71 15.11 26.01
N TYR A 824 23.91 14.75 25.00
CA TYR A 824 24.45 14.45 23.69
C TYR A 824 24.93 15.72 23.00
N GLU A 825 26.21 16.01 23.19
CA GLU A 825 26.89 17.04 22.41
C GLU A 825 27.01 16.50 20.97
N ARG A 826 26.23 17.06 20.03
CA ARG A 826 26.52 16.89 18.61
C ARG A 826 27.97 17.46 18.44
N GLU A 827 28.92 16.58 18.20
CA GLU A 827 30.21 17.02 17.70
C GLU A 827 29.92 17.81 16.42
N VAL A 828 30.23 19.10 16.42
CA VAL A 828 30.14 19.94 15.23
C VAL A 828 31.24 19.42 14.33
N THR A 829 30.96 18.39 13.55
CA THR A 829 31.85 18.02 12.44
C THR A 829 31.81 19.19 11.46
N PRO A 830 32.94 19.63 10.93
CA PRO A 830 32.97 20.66 9.91
C PRO A 830 32.03 20.30 8.78
N ASP A 831 31.24 21.26 8.30
CA ASP A 831 30.45 21.06 7.09
C ASP A 831 31.39 20.69 5.95
N ILE A 832 31.12 19.56 5.31
CA ILE A 832 31.97 19.00 4.27
C ILE A 832 31.47 19.55 2.93
N ASP A 833 32.17 20.52 2.37
CA ASP A 833 31.97 20.91 0.98
C ASP A 833 32.83 20.01 0.08
N ALA A 834 32.22 18.91 -0.35
CA ALA A 834 32.90 17.93 -1.22
C ALA A 834 33.39 18.56 -2.54
N SER A 835 32.77 19.63 -3.01
CA SER A 835 33.15 20.31 -4.27
C SER A 835 34.50 21.03 -4.16
N GLU A 836 34.91 21.43 -2.95
CA GLU A 836 36.23 22.02 -2.70
C GLU A 836 37.32 20.96 -2.48
N LEU A 837 36.94 19.75 -2.05
CA LEU A 837 37.89 18.71 -1.61
C LEU A 837 38.23 17.71 -2.72
N VAL A 838 37.25 17.36 -3.55
CA VAL A 838 37.43 16.32 -4.57
C VAL A 838 36.95 16.76 -5.95
N GLU A 839 37.49 16.13 -7.00
CA GLU A 839 37.08 16.28 -8.38
C GLU A 839 36.74 14.92 -8.97
N LEU A 840 35.62 14.83 -9.70
CA LEU A 840 35.28 13.64 -10.48
C LEU A 840 36.18 13.61 -11.72
N VAL A 841 36.98 12.57 -11.85
CA VAL A 841 37.94 12.40 -12.97
C VAL A 841 37.33 11.50 -14.05
N GLU A 842 36.59 10.49 -13.64
CA GLU A 842 36.01 9.52 -14.55
C GLU A 842 34.65 9.02 -14.04
N TYR A 843 33.70 8.95 -14.95
CA TYR A 843 32.41 8.31 -14.72
C TYR A 843 32.09 7.36 -15.88
N SER A 844 31.63 6.18 -15.56
CA SER A 844 31.05 5.27 -16.54
C SER A 844 29.88 4.52 -15.91
N THR A 845 28.90 4.17 -16.75
CA THR A 845 27.80 3.30 -16.37
C THR A 845 27.73 2.15 -17.36
N LYS A 846 27.68 0.92 -16.85
CA LYS A 846 27.65 -0.28 -17.69
C LYS A 846 26.31 -0.99 -17.53
N LEU A 847 25.78 -1.46 -18.62
CA LEU A 847 24.61 -2.35 -18.65
C LEU A 847 25.00 -3.69 -18.01
N SER A 848 24.40 -4.02 -16.87
CA SER A 848 24.64 -5.27 -16.16
C SER A 848 23.77 -6.39 -16.72
N GLN A 849 22.46 -6.15 -16.83
CA GLN A 849 21.51 -7.12 -17.42
C GLN A 849 20.41 -6.38 -18.18
N GLU A 850 20.08 -6.83 -19.40
CA GLU A 850 19.06 -6.20 -20.26
C GLU A 850 17.77 -7.03 -20.29
N GLU A 851 16.64 -6.37 -20.04
CA GLU A 851 15.27 -6.88 -20.18
C GLU A 851 15.04 -8.31 -19.69
N PHE A 852 15.32 -8.57 -18.44
CA PHE A 852 15.05 -9.87 -17.82
C PHE A 852 13.82 -9.81 -16.88
N THR A 853 13.30 -10.97 -16.50
CA THR A 853 12.18 -11.09 -15.57
C THR A 853 12.69 -11.50 -14.19
N ILE A 854 12.34 -10.73 -13.17
CA ILE A 854 12.54 -11.13 -11.77
C ILE A 854 11.41 -12.08 -11.38
N ILE A 855 11.76 -13.34 -11.10
CA ILE A 855 10.80 -14.39 -10.74
C ILE A 855 10.51 -14.28 -9.24
N LEU A 856 9.23 -14.20 -8.88
CA LEU A 856 8.78 -14.14 -7.49
C LEU A 856 8.27 -15.52 -7.05
N SER A 857 8.63 -15.94 -5.83
CA SER A 857 8.14 -17.14 -5.16
C SER A 857 7.23 -16.78 -4.00
N ALA A 858 6.21 -17.62 -3.73
CA ALA A 858 5.39 -17.51 -2.53
C ALA A 858 6.01 -18.45 -1.47
N GLU A 859 6.59 -17.86 -0.45
CA GLU A 859 7.26 -18.58 0.63
C GLU A 859 6.76 -18.06 1.96
N ASP A 860 6.54 -18.98 2.91
CA ASP A 860 6.18 -18.60 4.28
C ASP A 860 7.38 -17.95 4.95
N GLN A 861 7.17 -16.82 5.58
CA GLN A 861 8.23 -16.05 6.24
C GLN A 861 7.85 -15.69 7.66
N ALA A 862 8.78 -15.97 8.58
CA ALA A 862 8.68 -15.54 9.96
C ALA A 862 9.43 -14.23 10.16
N PHE A 863 8.85 -13.33 10.97
CA PHE A 863 9.62 -12.18 11.43
C PHE A 863 10.65 -12.61 12.47
N ASP A 864 11.88 -12.17 12.29
CA ASP A 864 12.96 -12.37 13.26
C ASP A 864 12.70 -11.62 14.58
N GLY A 865 13.33 -12.07 15.66
CA GLY A 865 13.37 -11.34 16.93
C GLY A 865 13.96 -9.93 16.75
N ILE A 866 13.62 -9.00 17.62
CA ILE A 866 14.32 -7.71 17.62
C ILE A 866 15.79 -7.97 17.99
N SER A 867 16.69 -7.69 17.05
CA SER A 867 18.09 -7.57 17.38
C SER A 867 18.25 -6.40 18.35
N THR A 868 18.63 -6.71 19.59
CA THR A 868 19.00 -5.69 20.60
C THR A 868 20.35 -5.05 20.28
N ASP A 869 21.09 -5.64 19.35
CA ASP A 869 22.35 -5.15 18.85
C ASP A 869 22.10 -4.25 17.63
N VAL A 870 21.75 -3.00 17.89
CA VAL A 870 22.08 -1.96 16.93
C VAL A 870 23.59 -1.82 17.04
N ALA A 871 24.33 -2.42 16.11
CA ALA A 871 25.73 -2.13 15.93
C ALA A 871 25.86 -0.61 15.90
N ALA A 872 26.55 -0.05 16.87
CA ALA A 872 27.03 1.31 16.75
C ALA A 872 27.88 1.28 15.47
N ALA A 873 27.44 1.99 14.44
CA ALA A 873 28.32 2.23 13.32
C ALA A 873 29.54 2.94 13.93
N ASP A 874 30.68 2.26 13.98
CA ASP A 874 31.92 2.83 14.44
C ASP A 874 32.18 4.04 13.55
N ARG A 875 32.08 5.23 14.13
CA ARG A 875 32.47 6.45 13.43
C ARG A 875 33.99 6.44 13.35
N THR A 876 34.49 6.10 12.20
CA THR A 876 35.90 6.18 11.89
C THR A 876 36.18 7.59 11.38
N MET A 877 36.96 8.36 12.14
CA MET A 877 37.52 9.64 11.65
C MET A 877 38.69 9.31 10.74
N SER A 878 38.67 9.87 9.53
CA SER A 878 39.71 9.62 8.53
C SER A 878 40.07 10.94 7.82
N VAL A 879 41.31 11.04 7.40
CA VAL A 879 41.76 12.13 6.52
C VAL A 879 41.18 11.94 5.11
N ILE A 880 41.09 13.02 4.34
CA ILE A 880 40.46 13.01 3.03
C ILE A 880 41.10 12.01 2.07
N ASP A 881 42.42 11.77 2.15
CA ASP A 881 43.11 10.80 1.29
C ASP A 881 42.62 9.36 1.52
N GLU A 882 42.46 8.92 2.77
CA GLU A 882 41.90 7.62 3.11
C GLU A 882 40.43 7.50 2.68
N ILE A 883 39.68 8.59 2.74
CA ILE A 883 38.26 8.60 2.33
C ILE A 883 38.17 8.47 0.81
N ILE A 884 39.02 9.18 0.06
CA ILE A 884 39.09 9.07 -1.40
C ILE A 884 39.49 7.66 -1.82
N GLU A 885 40.51 7.10 -1.18
CA GLU A 885 40.96 5.73 -1.46
C GLU A 885 39.85 4.71 -1.23
N LYS A 886 39.17 4.75 -0.08
CA LYS A 886 38.01 3.89 0.21
C LYS A 886 36.85 4.11 -0.75
N PHE A 887 36.59 5.36 -1.18
CA PHE A 887 35.59 5.68 -2.17
C PHE A 887 35.93 5.10 -3.54
N ASN A 888 37.16 5.33 -4.01
CA ASN A 888 37.64 4.80 -5.29
C ASN A 888 37.65 3.27 -5.29
N LEU A 889 38.07 2.60 -4.22
CA LEU A 889 38.00 1.16 -4.10
C LEU A 889 36.55 0.62 -4.17
N ARG A 890 35.62 1.34 -3.55
CA ARG A 890 34.19 0.95 -3.57
C ARG A 890 33.53 1.09 -4.93
N TYR A 891 33.94 2.06 -5.73
CA TYR A 891 33.35 2.41 -7.02
C TYR A 891 34.30 2.25 -8.22
N ALA A 892 35.55 1.86 -7.98
CA ALA A 892 36.52 1.55 -9.04
C ALA A 892 36.37 0.09 -9.48
N HIS A 893 36.97 -0.22 -10.60
CA HIS A 893 37.04 -1.47 -11.33
C HIS A 893 37.35 -2.77 -10.49
N ALA A 894 36.84 -2.91 -9.31
CA ALA A 894 36.78 -4.17 -8.59
C ALA A 894 36.16 -5.31 -9.45
N ASP A 895 35.57 -4.95 -10.58
CA ASP A 895 34.83 -5.83 -11.45
C ASP A 895 35.68 -6.77 -12.30
N GLU A 896 36.89 -6.43 -12.67
CA GLU A 896 37.72 -7.36 -13.44
C GLU A 896 38.16 -8.52 -12.54
N GLU A 897 38.65 -8.25 -11.35
CA GLU A 897 39.10 -9.28 -10.41
C GLU A 897 37.90 -10.07 -9.82
N ILE A 898 36.80 -9.39 -9.47
CA ILE A 898 35.56 -10.04 -9.02
C ILE A 898 34.91 -10.80 -10.16
N GLY A 899 34.88 -10.27 -11.37
CA GLY A 899 34.43 -10.92 -12.58
C GLY A 899 35.21 -12.18 -12.91
N ASP A 900 36.52 -12.13 -12.73
CA ASP A 900 37.42 -13.29 -12.88
C ASP A 900 37.15 -14.34 -11.78
N ILE A 901 36.98 -13.94 -10.53
CA ILE A 901 36.62 -14.84 -9.43
C ILE A 901 35.28 -15.53 -9.73
N ILE A 902 34.26 -14.78 -10.15
CA ILE A 902 32.95 -15.32 -10.48
C ILE A 902 33.05 -16.27 -11.69
N THR A 903 33.83 -15.94 -12.69
CA THR A 903 34.00 -16.72 -13.90
C THR A 903 34.76 -18.02 -13.62
N ASP A 904 35.86 -17.93 -12.91
CA ASP A 904 36.67 -19.08 -12.51
C ASP A 904 35.86 -20.08 -11.69
N LEU A 905 35.23 -19.61 -10.61
CA LEU A 905 34.45 -20.46 -9.70
C LEU A 905 33.16 -20.99 -10.35
N SER A 906 32.54 -20.25 -11.25
CA SER A 906 31.37 -20.75 -11.99
C SER A 906 31.72 -21.84 -12.98
N SER A 907 32.96 -21.88 -13.45
CA SER A 907 33.49 -22.89 -14.37
C SER A 907 33.99 -24.16 -13.66
N ASP A 908 34.05 -24.18 -12.31
CA ASP A 908 34.45 -25.31 -11.50
C ASP A 908 33.39 -26.43 -11.58
N LYS A 909 33.79 -27.56 -12.14
CA LYS A 909 32.89 -28.70 -12.35
C LYS A 909 32.40 -29.34 -11.06
N ASP A 910 33.18 -29.27 -10.00
CA ASP A 910 32.80 -29.83 -8.70
C ASP A 910 31.74 -28.97 -8.06
N LEU A 911 31.82 -27.62 -8.18
CA LEU A 911 30.79 -26.69 -7.74
C LEU A 911 29.51 -26.79 -8.58
N GLN A 912 29.64 -26.96 -9.90
CA GLN A 912 28.50 -27.23 -10.77
C GLN A 912 27.75 -28.51 -10.38
N SER A 913 28.48 -29.58 -10.10
CA SER A 913 27.91 -30.84 -9.61
C SER A 913 27.22 -30.66 -8.24
N ASN A 914 27.81 -29.87 -7.34
CA ASN A 914 27.25 -29.61 -6.03
C ASN A 914 25.93 -28.83 -6.15
N VAL A 915 25.87 -27.78 -6.97
CA VAL A 915 24.65 -26.97 -7.21
C VAL A 915 23.55 -27.84 -7.83
N GLN A 916 23.91 -28.79 -8.70
CA GLN A 916 22.94 -29.68 -9.35
C GLN A 916 22.37 -30.78 -8.43
N ASN A 917 23.17 -31.30 -7.49
CA ASN A 917 22.87 -32.55 -6.78
C ASN A 917 22.71 -32.42 -5.27
N SER A 918 22.88 -31.20 -4.68
CA SER A 918 22.88 -31.01 -3.24
C SER A 918 21.72 -30.05 -2.80
N SER A 919 21.42 -30.07 -1.49
CA SER A 919 20.45 -29.09 -0.91
C SER A 919 21.03 -27.69 -0.93
N THR A 920 20.13 -26.69 -0.90
CA THR A 920 20.49 -25.26 -0.96
C THR A 920 21.58 -24.90 0.06
N SER A 921 21.42 -25.27 1.31
CA SER A 921 22.42 -24.99 2.36
C SER A 921 23.77 -25.67 2.12
N ALA A 922 23.77 -26.87 1.50
CA ALA A 922 25.00 -27.61 1.23
C ALA A 922 25.80 -26.99 0.07
N TYR A 923 25.16 -26.61 -1.03
CA TYR A 923 25.91 -25.98 -2.13
C TYR A 923 26.28 -24.51 -1.81
N GLU A 924 25.50 -23.79 -1.02
CA GLU A 924 25.89 -22.45 -0.55
C GLU A 924 27.14 -22.50 0.32
N ALA A 925 27.26 -23.51 1.22
CA ALA A 925 28.43 -23.70 2.01
C ALA A 925 29.67 -24.07 1.16
N ALA A 926 29.51 -24.97 0.16
CA ALA A 926 30.57 -25.34 -0.74
C ALA A 926 31.09 -24.15 -1.58
N VAL A 927 30.21 -23.32 -2.10
CA VAL A 927 30.61 -22.13 -2.83
C VAL A 927 31.28 -21.10 -1.91
N ALA A 928 30.80 -20.91 -0.68
CA ALA A 928 31.42 -20.00 0.28
C ALA A 928 32.83 -20.45 0.67
N GLU A 929 33.06 -21.77 0.86
CA GLU A 929 34.37 -22.32 1.16
C GLU A 929 35.37 -22.13 0.00
N ARG A 930 34.94 -22.37 -1.24
CA ARG A 930 35.78 -22.15 -2.43
C ARG A 930 36.07 -20.65 -2.67
N LEU A 931 35.09 -19.80 -2.44
CA LEU A 931 35.28 -18.35 -2.52
C LEU A 931 36.31 -17.86 -1.50
N SER A 932 36.22 -18.32 -0.25
CA SER A 932 37.19 -17.97 0.80
C SER A 932 38.60 -18.47 0.45
N SER A 933 38.72 -19.69 -0.09
CA SER A 933 40.00 -20.20 -0.56
C SER A 933 40.58 -19.35 -1.69
N ARG A 934 39.77 -18.94 -2.68
CA ARG A 934 40.21 -18.15 -3.83
C ARG A 934 40.66 -16.73 -3.42
N ILE A 935 40.02 -16.16 -2.42
CA ILE A 935 40.39 -14.87 -1.84
C ILE A 935 41.74 -14.97 -1.11
N MET A 936 41.93 -16.01 -0.32
CA MET A 936 43.20 -16.27 0.37
C MET A 936 44.37 -16.52 -0.60
N ASP A 937 44.14 -17.21 -1.71
CA ASP A 937 45.12 -17.40 -2.77
C ASP A 937 45.48 -16.07 -3.43
N GLY A 938 44.49 -15.21 -3.72
CA GLY A 938 44.72 -13.86 -4.26
C GLY A 938 45.51 -12.97 -3.31
N LEU A 939 45.20 -13.00 -2.01
CA LEU A 939 45.93 -12.30 -0.98
C LEU A 939 47.39 -12.78 -0.88
N PHE A 940 47.61 -14.10 -0.92
CA PHE A 940 48.94 -14.70 -0.91
C PHE A 940 49.75 -14.27 -2.14
N ASP A 941 49.18 -14.34 -3.32
CA ASP A 941 49.79 -13.93 -4.58
C ASP A 941 50.19 -12.45 -4.59
N GLY A 942 49.28 -11.55 -4.13
CA GLY A 942 49.58 -10.15 -4.00
C GLY A 942 50.72 -9.86 -3.04
N THR A 943 50.75 -10.55 -1.89
CA THR A 943 51.80 -10.39 -0.86
C THR A 943 53.13 -10.91 -1.36
N VAL A 944 53.20 -12.07 -2.00
CA VAL A 944 54.45 -12.69 -2.48
C VAL A 944 55.04 -11.94 -3.66
N ASN A 945 54.20 -11.43 -4.55
CA ASN A 945 54.67 -10.69 -5.73
C ASN A 945 54.95 -9.22 -5.47
N GLY A 946 54.71 -8.72 -4.24
CA GLY A 946 54.88 -7.34 -3.87
C GLY A 946 53.83 -6.40 -4.50
N ASP A 947 52.73 -6.92 -4.96
CA ASP A 947 51.61 -6.17 -5.46
C ASP A 947 50.69 -5.77 -4.27
N THR A 948 51.00 -4.59 -3.75
CA THR A 948 50.32 -4.05 -2.56
C THR A 948 48.86 -3.75 -2.84
N GLU A 949 48.49 -3.27 -4.03
CA GLU A 949 47.11 -2.97 -4.40
C GLU A 949 46.26 -4.26 -4.43
N LYS A 950 46.80 -5.31 -4.99
CA LYS A 950 46.13 -6.61 -5.02
C LYS A 950 45.96 -7.24 -3.65
N ALA A 951 46.99 -7.14 -2.82
CA ALA A 951 46.95 -7.65 -1.45
C ALA A 951 45.93 -6.89 -0.57
N GLU A 952 45.85 -5.58 -0.69
CA GLU A 952 44.86 -4.74 0.00
C GLU A 952 43.44 -5.03 -0.46
N PHE A 953 43.19 -5.15 -1.76
CA PHE A 953 41.91 -5.53 -2.34
C PHE A 953 41.39 -6.87 -1.74
N TYR A 954 42.24 -7.91 -1.74
CA TYR A 954 41.81 -9.19 -1.21
C TYR A 954 41.66 -9.21 0.33
N THR A 955 42.38 -8.34 1.04
CA THR A 955 42.22 -8.15 2.49
C THR A 955 40.86 -7.53 2.79
N GLU A 956 40.50 -6.43 2.13
CA GLU A 956 39.20 -5.76 2.31
C GLU A 956 38.02 -6.65 1.87
N LEU A 957 38.19 -7.38 0.77
CA LEU A 957 37.17 -8.32 0.30
C LEU A 957 36.91 -9.41 1.34
N SER A 958 37.98 -9.92 2.00
CA SER A 958 37.86 -10.96 3.05
C SER A 958 37.11 -10.47 4.29
N GLU A 959 37.18 -9.18 4.60
CA GLU A 959 36.51 -8.57 5.75
C GLU A 959 35.08 -8.10 5.43
N ASN A 960 34.72 -7.95 4.16
CA ASN A 960 33.40 -7.46 3.73
C ASN A 960 32.40 -8.61 3.54
N THR A 961 31.74 -8.99 4.63
CA THR A 961 30.75 -10.07 4.64
C THR A 961 29.63 -9.86 3.62
N SER A 962 29.19 -8.61 3.38
CA SER A 962 28.13 -8.31 2.41
C SER A 962 28.58 -8.56 0.97
N ALA A 963 29.80 -8.13 0.61
CA ALA A 963 30.38 -8.39 -0.70
C ALA A 963 30.59 -9.91 -0.93
N LEU A 964 31.05 -10.64 0.07
CA LEU A 964 31.22 -12.09 -0.01
C LEU A 964 29.91 -12.83 -0.28
N ILE A 965 28.81 -12.42 0.36
CA ILE A 965 27.49 -12.99 0.11
C ILE A 965 27.04 -12.70 -1.32
N GLN A 966 27.24 -11.47 -1.82
CA GLN A 966 26.87 -11.09 -3.18
C GLN A 966 27.66 -11.88 -4.24
N ILE A 967 28.97 -11.99 -4.07
CA ILE A 967 29.83 -12.78 -4.99
C ILE A 967 29.42 -14.24 -4.97
N ARG A 968 29.19 -14.83 -3.79
CA ARG A 968 28.69 -16.21 -3.65
C ARG A 968 27.38 -16.41 -4.43
N ASN A 969 26.42 -15.52 -4.24
CA ASN A 969 25.11 -15.63 -4.91
C ASN A 969 25.26 -15.48 -6.44
N SER A 970 26.15 -14.61 -6.90
CA SER A 970 26.43 -14.42 -8.33
C SER A 970 27.07 -15.68 -8.95
N ILE A 971 27.99 -16.35 -8.23
CA ILE A 971 28.57 -17.63 -8.66
C ILE A 971 27.48 -18.71 -8.77
N ILE A 972 26.64 -18.85 -7.76
CA ILE A 972 25.55 -19.84 -7.74
C ILE A 972 24.59 -19.59 -8.91
N ARG A 973 24.23 -18.35 -9.15
CA ARG A 973 23.36 -17.96 -10.27
C ARG A 973 23.97 -18.31 -11.61
N LYS A 974 25.21 -17.94 -11.83
CA LYS A 974 25.91 -18.23 -13.09
C LYS A 974 26.07 -19.72 -13.33
N ILE A 975 26.29 -20.50 -12.28
CA ILE A 975 26.29 -21.97 -12.37
C ILE A 975 24.91 -22.49 -12.77
N LYS A 976 23.83 -22.01 -12.16
CA LYS A 976 22.46 -22.41 -12.50
C LYS A 976 22.14 -22.08 -13.97
N ASP A 977 22.52 -20.92 -14.45
CA ASP A 977 22.33 -20.49 -15.84
C ASP A 977 23.11 -21.40 -16.82
N LEU A 978 24.34 -21.74 -16.50
CA LEU A 978 25.14 -22.69 -17.28
C LEU A 978 24.54 -24.10 -17.30
N LEU A 979 23.97 -24.58 -16.20
CA LEU A 979 23.29 -25.87 -16.12
C LEU A 979 21.95 -25.89 -16.85
N LEU A 980 21.28 -24.74 -16.98
CA LEU A 980 20.04 -24.63 -17.77
C LEU A 980 20.31 -24.51 -19.28
N ALA A 981 21.49 -24.02 -19.66
CA ALA A 981 21.92 -23.89 -21.06
C ALA A 981 22.57 -25.16 -21.63
N SER A 982 22.97 -26.12 -20.77
CA SER A 982 23.52 -27.43 -21.12
C SER A 982 22.45 -28.53 -21.15
#